data_e685fd707a9d952a065238607670c561
#
_entry.id   e685fd707a9d952a065238607670c561
#
_cell.length_a   1.000
_cell.length_b   1.000
_cell.length_c   1.000
_cell.angle_alpha   90.00
_cell.angle_beta   90.00
_cell.angle_gamma   90.00
#
_symmetry.space_group_name_H-M   'P 1'
#
loop_
_entity.id
_entity.type
_entity.pdbx_description
1 polymer ?
#
loop_
_entity_poly.entity_id
_entity_poly.type
_entity_poly.pdbx_seq_one_letter_code
_entity_poly.pdbx_strand_id
1 'polypeptide(L)'
;AKRQGKEYGYYFRTVTSGYTLTGEGNSLNSFNVSPVEVYRVYTDSRRDELVRGVDLIGTPLSMFSNIVAAGDTPSTFTGECGAESGWVPVSATSPMIFVSQIETQRSKAQRQIPMILPAPSQAGKMASAQEEDKILHQAMVDEIKRTTAMSISNLPKPYFIDYRIARIKKIFVKSILGGTVIYTNEPLRSVGSVNLLIGNDKLDSETKVGQAITLKLADEVDYDDLRRQLWKSSDMMYKYSVGSYNSKRSYLMQYPRKPQDKNVPEQIASPAVSYSAPSVLNDMIDGTALKKMADSLSGVFSAYPELYGTYVTINSETGDAYRLTNEDTDLRLPIGCVAIEAHASVKCADGSEKEDTWRKIYDLHVSQSEMPALKASIRQFAERLNSYRNADSVEEYYSGPVLFEDEAVAMSFANNVISPILLARRSIEEGSGVNSMMVGKRILDSRINISQLGNVKRYNGIDLIGEYDLDADGRKPASVQLVSNGILQQILCGRHPAASASVPTGNERFLDEVSKGLFTHAAPGIIRVYANKPQKQNVMRKVLAKEAKKSGLDYAYIVKAIDGGQPALYRYDCNTSRETLLRAKEVPLAVKTEMMHLTGVSAEETVSNILLDNNKVSLICPKSMIVDNIEFNFETPVSLQPFAVANPNDK
;
A
#
# COMPACT_ATOMS: atom_id res chain seq x y z
N ALA A 1 43.84 -14.87 30.88
CA ALA A 1 44.46 -15.30 29.63
C ALA A 1 45.84 -15.93 29.92
N LYS A 2 46.81 -15.20 30.48
CA LYS A 2 48.15 -15.70 30.71
C LYS A 2 48.21 -16.99 31.55
N ARG A 3 47.39 -17.08 32.63
CA ARG A 3 47.30 -18.30 33.48
C ARG A 3 46.71 -19.50 32.75
N GLN A 4 45.96 -19.29 31.65
CA GLN A 4 45.36 -20.32 30.80
C GLN A 4 46.18 -20.58 29.56
N GLY A 5 47.39 -20.04 29.43
CA GLY A 5 48.25 -20.19 28.26
C GLY A 5 47.70 -19.55 26.99
N LYS A 6 46.79 -18.54 27.12
CA LYS A 6 46.22 -17.80 26.00
C LYS A 6 47.01 -16.52 25.75
N GLU A 7 47.19 -16.14 24.49
CA GLU A 7 47.90 -14.92 24.11
C GLU A 7 47.10 -13.67 24.41
N TYR A 8 45.78 -13.74 24.43
CA TYR A 8 44.86 -12.61 24.67
C TYR A 8 43.60 -13.07 25.38
N GLY A 9 42.89 -12.10 25.93
CA GLY A 9 41.48 -12.17 26.33
C GLY A 9 40.65 -11.22 25.49
N TYR A 10 39.33 -11.34 25.57
CA TYR A 10 38.42 -10.39 24.92
C TYR A 10 37.87 -9.38 25.95
N TYR A 11 37.79 -8.13 25.53
CA TYR A 11 37.06 -7.08 26.21
C TYR A 11 35.87 -6.61 25.36
N PHE A 12 34.68 -6.83 25.87
CA PHE A 12 33.41 -6.44 25.22
C PHE A 12 32.91 -5.16 25.86
N ARG A 13 32.87 -4.07 25.10
CA ARG A 13 32.58 -2.74 25.63
C ARG A 13 31.14 -2.30 25.43
N THR A 14 30.59 -2.52 24.26
CA THR A 14 29.25 -2.07 23.87
C THR A 14 28.54 -3.19 23.12
N VAL A 15 27.23 -3.33 23.34
CA VAL A 15 26.38 -4.31 22.67
C VAL A 15 25.26 -3.60 21.91
N THR A 16 24.86 -4.13 20.74
CA THR A 16 23.72 -3.63 19.98
C THR A 16 22.43 -4.34 20.35
N SER A 17 22.52 -5.64 20.55
CA SER A 17 21.36 -6.49 20.79
C SER A 17 21.79 -7.78 21.48
N GLY A 18 20.84 -8.44 22.06
CA GLY A 18 20.99 -9.78 22.60
C GLY A 18 19.66 -10.31 23.04
N TYR A 19 19.58 -11.61 23.20
CA TYR A 19 18.40 -12.27 23.73
C TYR A 19 18.80 -13.45 24.61
N THR A 20 17.95 -13.77 25.57
CA THR A 20 18.03 -14.97 26.38
C THR A 20 16.75 -15.78 26.14
N LEU A 21 16.91 -17.03 25.76
CA LEU A 21 15.80 -17.98 25.68
C LEU A 21 15.78 -18.77 26.99
N THR A 22 14.65 -18.69 27.69
CA THR A 22 14.36 -19.47 28.90
C THR A 22 13.01 -20.13 28.67
N GLY A 23 12.91 -21.42 28.81
CA GLY A 23 11.65 -22.17 28.60
C GLY A 23 11.58 -23.39 29.51
N GLU A 24 10.37 -23.80 29.85
CA GLU A 24 10.10 -25.09 30.44
C GLU A 24 10.11 -26.15 29.33
N GLY A 25 10.86 -27.22 29.51
CA GLY A 25 10.96 -28.34 28.58
C GLY A 25 12.37 -28.65 28.10
N ASN A 26 12.49 -29.39 26.99
CA ASN A 26 13.76 -29.88 26.44
C ASN A 26 14.64 -28.83 25.75
N SER A 27 14.31 -27.55 25.78
CA SER A 27 15.15 -26.50 25.24
C SER A 27 16.15 -26.02 26.29
N LEU A 28 17.43 -26.07 25.95
CA LEU A 28 18.52 -25.53 26.78
C LEU A 28 18.37 -24.00 26.88
N ASN A 29 18.34 -23.48 28.10
CA ASN A 29 18.44 -22.05 28.34
C ASN A 29 19.71 -21.52 27.71
N SER A 30 19.59 -20.57 26.83
CA SER A 30 20.73 -20.02 26.08
C SER A 30 20.61 -18.52 25.89
N PHE A 31 21.74 -17.86 25.73
CA PHE A 31 21.80 -16.47 25.32
C PHE A 31 22.68 -16.31 24.07
N ASN A 32 22.38 -15.26 23.33
CA ASN A 32 23.22 -14.74 22.26
C ASN A 32 23.30 -13.22 22.41
N VAL A 33 24.49 -12.66 22.40
CA VAL A 33 24.74 -11.23 22.49
C VAL A 33 25.65 -10.80 21.34
N SER A 34 25.23 -9.79 20.59
CA SER A 34 25.98 -9.21 19.47
C SER A 34 26.68 -7.92 19.91
N PRO A 35 27.97 -7.96 20.18
CA PRO A 35 28.75 -6.80 20.59
C PRO A 35 29.04 -5.84 19.42
N VAL A 36 29.16 -4.56 19.71
CA VAL A 36 29.62 -3.52 18.78
C VAL A 36 31.13 -3.35 18.83
N GLU A 37 31.65 -3.20 20.06
CA GLU A 37 33.07 -2.98 20.30
C GLU A 37 33.66 -4.17 21.04
N VAL A 38 34.60 -4.86 20.41
CA VAL A 38 35.34 -5.99 20.97
C VAL A 38 36.82 -5.76 20.78
N TYR A 39 37.58 -5.86 21.86
CA TYR A 39 39.02 -5.75 21.82
C TYR A 39 39.68 -7.08 22.20
N ARG A 40 40.76 -7.45 21.50
CA ARG A 40 41.73 -8.39 22.02
C ARG A 40 42.68 -7.66 22.92
N VAL A 41 42.70 -8.06 24.17
CA VAL A 41 43.63 -7.54 25.19
C VAL A 41 44.74 -8.56 25.33
N TYR A 42 45.91 -8.23 24.84
CA TYR A 42 47.04 -9.13 24.81
C TYR A 42 47.70 -9.32 26.16
N THR A 43 48.32 -10.46 26.41
CA THR A 43 49.02 -10.78 27.66
C THR A 43 50.45 -10.24 27.72
N ASP A 44 50.93 -9.65 26.64
CA ASP A 44 52.21 -8.99 26.49
C ASP A 44 52.06 -7.48 26.28
N SER A 45 53.08 -6.77 25.81
CA SER A 45 53.09 -5.32 25.59
C SER A 45 52.45 -4.87 24.28
N ARG A 46 51.85 -5.76 23.51
CA ARG A 46 51.08 -5.38 22.30
C ARG A 46 49.91 -4.53 22.68
N ARG A 47 49.59 -3.55 21.83
CA ARG A 47 48.39 -2.72 22.00
C ARG A 47 47.12 -3.55 21.80
N ASP A 48 46.09 -3.18 22.52
CA ASP A 48 44.75 -3.76 22.30
C ASP A 48 44.30 -3.59 20.86
N GLU A 49 43.75 -4.65 20.31
CA GLU A 49 43.33 -4.73 18.91
C GLU A 49 41.82 -4.73 18.82
N LEU A 50 41.23 -3.71 18.16
CA LEU A 50 39.80 -3.70 17.85
C LEU A 50 39.48 -4.79 16.83
N VAL A 51 38.56 -5.67 17.18
CA VAL A 51 38.14 -6.79 16.32
C VAL A 51 36.60 -6.78 16.17
N ARG A 52 36.13 -7.41 15.13
CA ARG A 52 34.69 -7.56 14.83
C ARG A 52 34.34 -8.98 14.48
N GLY A 53 33.03 -9.29 14.55
CA GLY A 53 32.50 -10.60 14.17
C GLY A 53 32.73 -11.65 15.25
N VAL A 54 32.62 -11.24 16.51
CA VAL A 54 32.67 -12.12 17.68
C VAL A 54 31.38 -11.94 18.46
N ASP A 55 30.52 -12.94 18.47
CA ASP A 55 29.30 -12.97 19.28
C ASP A 55 29.56 -13.74 20.58
N LEU A 56 28.90 -13.32 21.66
CA LEU A 56 28.86 -14.05 22.92
C LEU A 56 27.68 -15.02 22.92
N ILE A 57 27.97 -16.27 23.22
CA ILE A 57 26.94 -17.32 23.31
C ILE A 57 27.16 -18.14 24.59
N GLY A 58 26.16 -18.90 24.97
CA GLY A 58 26.26 -19.84 26.09
C GLY A 58 24.96 -19.96 26.86
N THR A 59 25.07 -20.53 28.06
CA THR A 59 23.97 -20.59 29.00
C THR A 59 24.20 -19.58 30.14
N PRO A 60 23.16 -18.88 30.61
CA PRO A 60 23.30 -17.90 31.70
C PRO A 60 23.96 -18.49 32.95
N LEU A 61 23.57 -19.69 33.33
CA LEU A 61 24.12 -20.36 34.51
C LEU A 61 25.61 -20.62 34.40
N SER A 62 26.07 -21.09 33.24
CA SER A 62 27.49 -21.32 32.99
C SER A 62 28.31 -20.02 33.03
N MET A 63 27.78 -18.95 32.43
CA MET A 63 28.43 -17.64 32.44
C MET A 63 28.55 -17.08 33.87
N PHE A 64 27.45 -17.09 34.64
CA PHE A 64 27.44 -16.54 36.01
C PHE A 64 28.35 -17.32 36.95
N SER A 65 28.44 -18.64 36.82
CA SER A 65 29.35 -19.45 37.64
C SER A 65 30.84 -19.20 37.37
N ASN A 66 31.16 -18.60 36.24
CA ASN A 66 32.52 -18.25 35.87
C ASN A 66 32.94 -16.80 36.14
N ILE A 67 32.08 -16.01 36.82
CA ILE A 67 32.44 -14.65 37.23
C ILE A 67 33.51 -14.72 38.31
N VAL A 68 34.64 -14.08 38.09
CA VAL A 68 35.80 -14.04 39.04
C VAL A 68 36.03 -12.68 39.64
N ALA A 69 35.50 -11.61 39.04
CA ALA A 69 35.57 -10.27 39.58
C ALA A 69 34.43 -9.40 39.00
N ALA A 70 34.08 -8.36 39.75
CA ALA A 70 33.13 -7.32 39.33
C ALA A 70 33.72 -5.94 39.60
N GLY A 71 33.41 -4.97 38.77
CA GLY A 71 33.75 -3.55 38.99
C GLY A 71 32.86 -2.90 40.06
N ASP A 72 33.16 -1.68 40.38
CA ASP A 72 32.49 -0.88 41.39
C ASP A 72 31.47 0.12 40.80
N THR A 73 31.48 0.30 39.50
CA THR A 73 30.64 1.28 38.83
C THR A 73 29.54 0.54 38.04
N PRO A 74 28.28 0.61 38.48
CA PRO A 74 27.17 -0.02 37.79
C PRO A 74 26.69 0.81 36.60
N SER A 75 26.18 0.14 35.58
CA SER A 75 25.42 0.73 34.46
C SER A 75 24.07 0.06 34.33
N THR A 76 23.08 0.80 33.83
CA THR A 76 21.72 0.29 33.66
C THR A 76 21.44 0.07 32.18
N PHE A 77 20.95 -1.13 31.86
CA PHE A 77 20.41 -1.52 30.58
C PHE A 77 18.89 -1.57 30.66
N THR A 78 18.21 -1.12 29.63
CA THR A 78 16.76 -1.24 29.47
C THR A 78 16.44 -2.12 28.26
N GLY A 79 15.43 -2.95 28.40
CA GLY A 79 14.99 -3.87 27.34
C GLY A 79 13.54 -4.29 27.55
N GLU A 80 13.13 -5.32 26.84
CA GLU A 80 11.79 -5.90 26.93
C GLU A 80 11.90 -7.38 27.28
N CYS A 81 11.03 -7.84 28.17
CA CYS A 81 10.86 -9.26 28.49
C CYS A 81 9.53 -9.73 27.92
N GLY A 82 9.56 -10.75 27.04
CA GLY A 82 8.40 -11.31 26.38
C GLY A 82 8.05 -12.67 26.91
N ALA A 83 6.74 -12.93 27.06
CA ALA A 83 6.15 -14.24 27.33
C ALA A 83 4.86 -14.40 26.52
N GLU A 84 4.19 -15.52 26.61
CA GLU A 84 2.92 -15.80 25.93
C GLU A 84 1.82 -14.73 26.21
N SER A 85 1.88 -14.09 27.38
CA SER A 85 0.96 -13.03 27.80
C SER A 85 1.29 -11.63 27.28
N GLY A 86 2.40 -11.45 26.56
CA GLY A 86 2.84 -10.17 25.98
C GLY A 86 4.23 -9.74 26.41
N TRP A 87 4.57 -8.47 26.17
CA TRP A 87 5.85 -7.85 26.42
C TRP A 87 5.76 -6.83 27.53
N VAL A 88 6.76 -6.81 28.43
CA VAL A 88 6.87 -5.83 29.50
C VAL A 88 8.25 -5.18 29.47
N PRO A 89 8.36 -3.85 29.67
CA PRO A 89 9.64 -3.20 29.77
C PRO A 89 10.36 -3.61 31.06
N VAL A 90 11.64 -3.88 30.95
CA VAL A 90 12.50 -4.29 32.07
C VAL A 90 13.78 -3.48 32.09
N SER A 91 14.37 -3.34 33.27
CA SER A 91 15.69 -2.73 33.47
C SER A 91 16.58 -3.66 34.27
N ALA A 92 17.83 -3.77 33.87
CA ALA A 92 18.85 -4.49 34.61
C ALA A 92 20.05 -3.57 34.91
N THR A 93 20.49 -3.54 36.14
CA THR A 93 21.65 -2.77 36.57
C THR A 93 22.77 -3.73 36.98
N SER A 94 23.94 -3.59 36.35
CA SER A 94 25.10 -4.43 36.62
C SER A 94 26.39 -3.65 36.49
N PRO A 95 27.41 -3.95 37.33
CA PRO A 95 28.78 -3.47 37.09
C PRO A 95 29.39 -4.25 35.90
N MET A 96 30.56 -3.78 35.46
CA MET A 96 31.41 -4.57 34.59
C MET A 96 31.81 -5.87 35.31
N ILE A 97 31.75 -7.01 34.58
CA ILE A 97 32.12 -8.31 35.14
C ILE A 97 33.30 -8.90 34.36
N PHE A 98 34.18 -9.58 35.09
CA PHE A 98 35.23 -10.39 34.51
C PHE A 98 34.86 -11.86 34.62
N VAL A 99 34.75 -12.52 33.47
CA VAL A 99 34.36 -13.92 33.36
C VAL A 99 35.60 -14.70 32.94
N SER A 100 35.95 -15.72 33.70
CA SER A 100 37.15 -16.55 33.41
C SER A 100 37.01 -17.42 32.15
N GLN A 101 35.79 -17.79 31.82
CA GLN A 101 35.46 -18.58 30.62
C GLN A 101 34.06 -18.27 30.13
N ILE A 102 33.95 -17.93 28.87
CA ILE A 102 32.69 -17.72 28.16
C ILE A 102 32.84 -18.22 26.73
N GLU A 103 31.79 -18.78 26.17
CA GLU A 103 31.79 -19.22 24.77
C GLU A 103 31.62 -18.04 23.84
N THR A 104 32.38 -18.07 22.75
CA THR A 104 32.27 -17.10 21.66
C THR A 104 32.15 -17.85 20.35
N GLN A 105 31.34 -17.29 19.47
CA GLN A 105 31.26 -17.79 18.09
C GLN A 105 31.66 -16.69 17.11
N ARG A 106 32.10 -17.12 15.94
CA ARG A 106 32.26 -16.19 14.83
C ARG A 106 30.88 -15.74 14.40
N SER A 107 30.66 -14.44 14.43
CA SER A 107 29.40 -13.87 13.91
C SER A 107 29.15 -14.37 12.50
N LYS A 108 27.92 -14.81 12.21
CA LYS A 108 27.49 -15.20 10.87
C LYS A 108 27.38 -14.02 9.92
N ALA A 109 27.76 -12.81 10.34
CA ALA A 109 27.80 -11.65 9.48
C ALA A 109 28.60 -12.01 8.22
N GLN A 110 27.93 -12.05 7.10
CA GLN A 110 28.55 -12.21 5.79
C GLN A 110 29.69 -11.20 5.69
N ARG A 111 30.83 -11.61 5.13
CA ARG A 111 31.91 -10.67 4.79
C ARG A 111 31.27 -9.55 3.97
N GLN A 112 31.08 -8.41 4.59
CA GLN A 112 30.57 -7.24 3.86
C GLN A 112 31.63 -6.91 2.81
N ILE A 113 31.23 -6.98 1.55
CA ILE A 113 32.06 -6.50 0.46
C ILE A 113 32.24 -4.99 0.70
N PRO A 114 33.49 -4.46 0.69
CA PRO A 114 33.69 -3.02 0.85
C PRO A 114 32.94 -2.22 -0.21
N MET A 115 32.75 -0.93 0.02
CA MET A 115 32.10 -0.02 -0.96
C MET A 115 32.83 -0.13 -2.30
N ILE A 116 32.07 -0.30 -3.38
CA ILE A 116 32.61 -0.52 -4.74
C ILE A 116 33.19 0.76 -5.30
N LEU A 117 32.47 1.86 -5.12
CA LEU A 117 32.94 3.19 -5.52
C LEU A 117 33.46 3.98 -4.30
N PRO A 118 34.46 4.86 -4.46
CA PRO A 118 34.83 5.80 -3.41
C PRO A 118 33.69 6.74 -3.08
N ALA A 119 33.71 7.33 -1.88
CA ALA A 119 32.72 8.33 -1.48
C ALA A 119 32.71 9.52 -2.49
N PRO A 120 31.56 10.15 -2.76
CA PRO A 120 31.51 11.34 -3.59
C PRO A 120 32.28 12.48 -2.94
N SER A 121 32.96 13.30 -3.76
CA SER A 121 33.65 14.50 -3.27
C SER A 121 32.64 15.52 -2.78
N GLN A 122 32.97 16.23 -1.70
CA GLN A 122 32.14 17.32 -1.16
C GLN A 122 32.15 18.52 -2.10
N ALA A 123 30.99 19.10 -2.39
CA ALA A 123 30.85 20.32 -3.19
C ALA A 123 30.78 21.61 -2.34
N GLY A 124 30.50 21.50 -1.07
CA GLY A 124 30.71 22.56 -0.06
C GLY A 124 29.76 23.76 -0.11
N LYS A 125 28.57 23.66 -0.69
CA LYS A 125 27.59 24.76 -0.66
C LYS A 125 26.19 24.26 -0.31
N MET A 126 25.60 24.87 0.71
CA MET A 126 24.16 24.81 0.97
C MET A 126 23.45 25.77 -0.01
N ALA A 127 22.38 25.32 -0.62
CA ALA A 127 21.58 26.12 -1.53
C ALA A 127 20.37 26.75 -0.82
N SER A 128 19.77 27.76 -1.45
CA SER A 128 18.53 28.37 -1.00
C SER A 128 17.32 27.48 -1.36
N ALA A 129 16.23 27.59 -0.59
CA ALA A 129 14.99 26.81 -0.80
C ALA A 129 14.39 26.93 -2.22
N GLN A 130 14.67 28.00 -2.95
CA GLN A 130 14.24 28.19 -4.34
C GLN A 130 15.02 27.35 -5.36
N GLU A 131 16.09 26.67 -4.94
CA GLU A 131 16.94 25.83 -5.78
C GLU A 131 16.88 24.34 -5.41
N GLU A 132 16.05 23.94 -4.45
CA GLU A 132 15.99 22.56 -3.96
C GLU A 132 15.76 21.54 -5.08
N ASP A 133 14.83 21.83 -6.00
CA ASP A 133 14.54 20.96 -7.16
C ASP A 133 15.77 20.74 -8.04
N LYS A 134 16.54 21.81 -8.28
CA LYS A 134 17.76 21.74 -9.11
C LYS A 134 18.86 20.95 -8.43
N ILE A 135 18.99 21.11 -7.11
CA ILE A 135 19.97 20.37 -6.31
C ILE A 135 19.66 18.91 -6.29
N LEU A 136 18.38 18.56 -6.03
CA LEU A 136 17.90 17.20 -6.02
C LEU A 136 18.17 16.53 -7.38
N HIS A 137 17.74 17.16 -8.45
CA HIS A 137 17.97 16.68 -9.82
C HIS A 137 19.46 16.52 -10.13
N GLN A 138 20.29 17.54 -9.85
CA GLN A 138 21.73 17.49 -10.12
C GLN A 138 22.43 16.37 -9.34
N ALA A 139 22.07 16.16 -8.06
CA ALA A 139 22.62 15.09 -7.26
C ALA A 139 22.27 13.71 -7.84
N MET A 140 21.04 13.52 -8.32
CA MET A 140 20.61 12.28 -8.99
C MET A 140 21.39 12.07 -10.29
N VAL A 141 21.55 13.10 -11.14
CA VAL A 141 22.29 13.04 -12.40
C VAL A 141 23.75 12.67 -12.17
N ASP A 142 24.40 13.31 -11.20
CA ASP A 142 25.82 13.07 -10.93
C ASP A 142 26.07 11.68 -10.34
N GLU A 143 25.15 11.20 -9.52
CA GLU A 143 25.33 9.90 -8.89
C GLU A 143 24.94 8.72 -9.81
N ILE A 144 23.95 8.91 -10.70
CA ILE A 144 23.62 7.87 -11.70
C ILE A 144 24.77 7.62 -12.66
N LYS A 145 25.48 8.67 -13.08
CA LYS A 145 26.68 8.58 -13.92
C LYS A 145 27.79 7.77 -13.24
N ARG A 146 27.99 7.97 -11.94
CA ARG A 146 28.96 7.20 -11.16
C ARG A 146 28.55 5.74 -10.98
N THR A 147 27.25 5.52 -10.70
CA THR A 147 26.69 4.20 -10.46
C THR A 147 26.77 3.27 -11.68
N THR A 148 26.69 3.81 -12.90
CA THR A 148 26.91 3.03 -14.14
C THR A 148 28.31 2.41 -14.24
N ALA A 149 29.30 2.96 -13.54
CA ALA A 149 30.66 2.45 -13.51
C ALA A 149 30.87 1.33 -12.45
N MET A 150 29.87 1.01 -11.63
CA MET A 150 29.99 -0.06 -10.63
C MET A 150 30.32 -1.39 -11.28
N SER A 151 31.30 -2.07 -10.73
CA SER A 151 31.73 -3.38 -11.20
C SER A 151 32.47 -4.14 -10.10
N ILE A 152 32.14 -5.41 -9.93
CA ILE A 152 32.94 -6.38 -9.18
C ILE A 152 33.47 -7.38 -10.22
N SER A 153 34.75 -7.74 -10.13
CA SER A 153 35.38 -8.69 -11.05
C SER A 153 34.48 -9.89 -11.37
N ASN A 154 34.30 -10.16 -12.67
CA ASN A 154 33.51 -11.27 -13.19
C ASN A 154 31.98 -11.21 -12.95
N LEU A 155 31.45 -10.09 -12.43
CA LEU A 155 30.01 -9.89 -12.28
C LEU A 155 29.48 -8.89 -13.30
N PRO A 156 28.21 -9.03 -13.74
CA PRO A 156 27.59 -8.08 -14.64
C PRO A 156 27.57 -6.66 -14.05
N LYS A 157 27.79 -5.66 -14.89
CA LYS A 157 27.56 -4.26 -14.52
C LYS A 157 26.07 -3.98 -14.38
N PRO A 158 25.68 -2.87 -13.69
CA PRO A 158 24.31 -2.40 -13.74
C PRO A 158 23.90 -2.15 -15.19
N TYR A 159 22.78 -2.74 -15.62
CA TYR A 159 22.20 -2.41 -16.91
C TYR A 159 21.00 -1.46 -16.78
N PHE A 160 20.33 -1.47 -15.63
CA PHE A 160 19.25 -0.56 -15.30
C PHE A 160 19.49 0.07 -13.92
N ILE A 161 19.35 1.39 -13.84
CA ILE A 161 19.45 2.16 -12.60
C ILE A 161 18.27 3.13 -12.58
N ASP A 162 17.55 3.16 -11.46
CA ASP A 162 16.34 3.95 -11.27
C ASP A 162 16.37 4.63 -9.90
N TYR A 163 16.54 5.95 -9.91
CA TYR A 163 16.47 6.79 -8.73
C TYR A 163 15.11 7.47 -8.66
N ARG A 164 14.44 7.35 -7.53
CA ARG A 164 13.14 7.94 -7.26
C ARG A 164 13.21 8.70 -5.97
N ILE A 165 12.81 9.96 -5.99
CA ILE A 165 12.73 10.82 -4.80
C ILE A 165 11.44 11.61 -4.87
N ALA A 166 10.72 11.74 -3.76
CA ALA A 166 9.55 12.60 -3.67
C ALA A 166 9.70 13.59 -2.52
N ARG A 167 9.21 14.79 -2.76
CA ARG A 167 9.00 15.83 -1.75
C ARG A 167 7.52 15.87 -1.40
N ILE A 168 7.17 15.59 -0.15
CA ILE A 168 5.78 15.34 0.27
C ILE A 168 5.41 16.25 1.43
N LYS A 169 4.25 16.89 1.29
CA LYS A 169 3.55 17.62 2.35
C LYS A 169 2.40 16.79 2.86
N LYS A 170 2.32 16.61 4.18
CA LYS A 170 1.23 15.90 4.84
C LYS A 170 0.53 16.77 5.85
N ILE A 171 -0.81 16.80 5.77
CA ILE A 171 -1.68 17.46 6.73
C ILE A 171 -2.76 16.47 7.12
N PHE A 172 -2.94 16.27 8.42
CA PHE A 172 -4.00 15.43 8.96
C PHE A 172 -4.84 16.22 9.94
N VAL A 173 -6.16 16.13 9.76
CA VAL A 173 -7.15 16.75 10.65
C VAL A 173 -8.13 15.68 11.11
N LYS A 174 -8.47 15.65 12.38
CA LYS A 174 -9.62 14.92 12.93
C LYS A 174 -10.49 15.87 13.72
N SER A 175 -11.77 15.93 13.38
CA SER A 175 -12.75 16.80 14.04
C SER A 175 -13.95 16.00 14.52
N ILE A 176 -14.52 16.38 15.67
CA ILE A 176 -15.68 15.75 16.31
C ILE A 176 -16.69 16.85 16.62
N LEU A 177 -17.94 16.70 16.18
CA LEU A 177 -19.07 17.60 16.48
C LEU A 177 -18.75 19.10 16.29
N GLY A 178 -18.00 19.43 15.26
CA GLY A 178 -17.64 20.82 14.92
C GLY A 178 -16.37 21.33 15.55
N GLY A 179 -15.64 20.51 16.31
CA GLY A 179 -14.37 20.87 16.95
C GLY A 179 -13.20 19.97 16.55
N THR A 180 -12.06 20.56 16.20
CA THR A 180 -10.84 19.82 15.89
C THR A 180 -10.23 19.21 17.15
N VAL A 181 -9.99 17.90 17.13
CA VAL A 181 -9.35 17.15 18.23
C VAL A 181 -7.90 16.74 17.91
N ILE A 182 -7.58 16.56 16.62
CA ILE A 182 -6.21 16.29 16.16
C ILE A 182 -5.95 17.18 14.95
N TYR A 183 -4.82 17.85 14.97
CA TYR A 183 -4.31 18.60 13.82
C TYR A 183 -2.79 18.38 13.74
N THR A 184 -2.36 17.83 12.62
CA THR A 184 -0.95 17.64 12.31
C THR A 184 -0.65 18.31 10.98
N ASN A 185 0.36 19.16 10.96
CA ASN A 185 0.88 19.79 9.75
C ASN A 185 2.38 19.49 9.72
N GLU A 186 2.74 18.38 9.08
CA GLU A 186 4.13 17.91 9.03
C GLU A 186 4.98 18.84 8.18
N PRO A 187 6.28 19.01 8.48
CA PRO A 187 7.21 19.68 7.58
C PRO A 187 7.25 18.97 6.22
N LEU A 188 7.77 19.64 5.21
CA LEU A 188 8.01 19.02 3.91
C LEU A 188 9.06 17.92 4.07
N ARG A 189 8.69 16.67 3.72
CA ARG A 189 9.57 15.51 3.88
C ARG A 189 10.10 15.02 2.54
N SER A 190 11.29 14.42 2.59
CA SER A 190 11.86 13.68 1.47
C SER A 190 11.72 12.19 1.70
N VAL A 191 11.19 11.47 0.71
CA VAL A 191 11.19 10.01 0.66
C VAL A 191 11.75 9.56 -0.68
N GLY A 192 12.38 8.39 -0.73
CA GLY A 192 12.91 7.93 -1.99
C GLY A 192 13.29 6.46 -1.99
N SER A 193 13.61 5.96 -3.17
CA SER A 193 14.09 4.61 -3.37
C SER A 193 15.10 4.51 -4.51
N VAL A 194 15.94 3.49 -4.44
CA VAL A 194 16.90 3.11 -5.48
C VAL A 194 16.58 1.71 -5.93
N ASN A 195 16.36 1.55 -7.24
CA ASN A 195 16.41 0.25 -7.89
C ASN A 195 17.63 0.20 -8.81
N LEU A 196 18.31 -0.95 -8.81
CA LEU A 196 19.46 -1.20 -9.66
C LEU A 196 19.45 -2.68 -10.03
N LEU A 197 19.49 -2.96 -11.31
CA LEU A 197 19.46 -4.31 -11.84
C LEU A 197 20.74 -4.62 -12.61
N ILE A 198 21.19 -5.88 -12.47
CA ILE A 198 22.30 -6.46 -13.23
C ILE A 198 21.78 -7.58 -14.14
N GLY A 199 22.54 -7.88 -15.17
CA GLY A 199 22.15 -8.84 -16.20
C GLY A 199 21.77 -8.17 -17.50
N ASN A 200 20.62 -8.51 -18.05
CA ASN A 200 20.06 -7.93 -19.27
C ASN A 200 18.56 -8.22 -19.39
N ASP A 201 17.95 -7.76 -20.48
CA ASP A 201 16.53 -7.96 -20.77
C ASP A 201 16.04 -9.41 -20.84
N LYS A 202 16.95 -10.39 -21.03
CA LYS A 202 16.62 -11.83 -21.04
C LYS A 202 16.69 -12.48 -19.67
N LEU A 203 17.59 -11.99 -18.84
CA LEU A 203 17.79 -12.47 -17.47
C LEU A 203 18.42 -11.36 -16.63
N ASP A 204 17.64 -10.82 -15.72
CA ASP A 204 18.09 -9.82 -14.76
C ASP A 204 17.99 -10.30 -13.31
N SER A 205 18.40 -9.43 -12.40
CA SER A 205 18.41 -9.67 -10.96
C SER A 205 17.06 -9.45 -10.27
N GLU A 206 16.04 -8.99 -10.97
CA GLU A 206 14.74 -8.75 -10.33
C GLU A 206 14.02 -10.06 -10.06
N THR A 207 13.72 -10.33 -8.80
CA THR A 207 12.98 -11.54 -8.36
C THR A 207 11.54 -11.19 -8.01
N LYS A 208 11.27 -9.94 -7.65
CA LYS A 208 9.95 -9.42 -7.33
C LYS A 208 9.80 -8.04 -7.94
N VAL A 209 8.72 -7.84 -8.69
CA VAL A 209 8.39 -6.53 -9.31
C VAL A 209 8.36 -5.42 -8.25
N GLY A 210 9.00 -4.30 -8.59
CA GLY A 210 9.08 -3.15 -7.68
C GLY A 210 10.14 -3.27 -6.58
N GLN A 211 11.06 -4.22 -6.69
CA GLN A 211 12.19 -4.36 -5.78
C GLN A 211 13.03 -3.08 -5.74
N ALA A 212 13.22 -2.49 -4.55
CA ALA A 212 14.04 -1.30 -4.37
C ALA A 212 14.49 -1.14 -2.91
N ILE A 213 15.54 -0.37 -2.68
CA ILE A 213 15.99 0.02 -1.35
C ILE A 213 15.47 1.42 -1.05
N THR A 214 14.80 1.59 0.08
CA THR A 214 14.34 2.90 0.57
C THR A 214 15.53 3.76 1.00
N LEU A 215 15.54 5.01 0.54
CA LEU A 215 16.51 6.03 0.95
C LEU A 215 16.14 6.60 2.33
N LYS A 216 17.15 6.81 3.17
CA LYS A 216 17.02 7.57 4.42
C LYS A 216 17.44 9.01 4.14
N LEU A 217 16.49 9.84 3.74
CA LEU A 217 16.73 11.22 3.38
C LEU A 217 16.43 12.15 4.56
N ALA A 218 17.18 13.25 4.65
CA ALA A 218 16.82 14.38 5.49
C ALA A 218 15.63 15.14 4.90
N ASP A 219 14.90 15.85 5.73
CA ASP A 219 13.78 16.70 5.28
C ASP A 219 14.30 17.91 4.49
N GLU A 220 15.46 18.43 4.85
CA GLU A 220 16.18 19.47 4.11
C GLU A 220 16.97 18.85 2.96
N VAL A 221 16.95 19.51 1.79
CA VAL A 221 17.68 19.06 0.60
C VAL A 221 19.10 19.60 0.64
N ASP A 222 20.06 18.73 0.93
CA ASP A 222 21.49 19.01 0.82
C ASP A 222 22.12 18.13 -0.26
N TYR A 223 22.88 18.77 -1.17
CA TYR A 223 23.50 18.09 -2.32
C TYR A 223 24.47 16.98 -1.90
N ASP A 224 25.33 17.26 -0.91
CA ASP A 224 26.37 16.32 -0.50
C ASP A 224 25.77 15.15 0.30
N ASP A 225 24.77 15.42 1.16
CA ASP A 225 24.06 14.35 1.89
C ASP A 225 23.29 13.47 0.92
N LEU A 226 22.54 14.05 0.02
CA LEU A 226 21.76 13.32 -0.97
C LEU A 226 22.64 12.40 -1.83
N ARG A 227 23.79 12.88 -2.31
CA ARG A 227 24.75 12.07 -3.05
C ARG A 227 25.31 10.91 -2.23
N ARG A 228 25.58 11.13 -0.94
CA ARG A 228 26.04 10.05 -0.04
C ARG A 228 24.97 8.99 0.19
N GLN A 229 23.70 9.40 0.34
CA GLN A 229 22.60 8.46 0.49
C GLN A 229 22.38 7.64 -0.80
N LEU A 230 22.40 8.29 -1.96
CA LEU A 230 22.32 7.62 -3.26
C LEU A 230 23.50 6.65 -3.47
N TRP A 231 24.73 7.09 -3.23
CA TRP A 231 25.93 6.25 -3.30
C TRP A 231 25.84 5.00 -2.42
N LYS A 232 25.52 5.20 -1.14
CA LYS A 232 25.37 4.10 -0.17
C LYS A 232 24.29 3.12 -0.60
N SER A 233 23.12 3.63 -1.00
CA SER A 233 21.97 2.79 -1.35
C SER A 233 22.18 2.07 -2.69
N SER A 234 22.87 2.69 -3.65
CA SER A 234 23.28 2.06 -4.91
C SER A 234 24.26 0.90 -4.67
N ASP A 235 25.24 1.09 -3.79
CA ASP A 235 26.16 0.02 -3.41
C ASP A 235 25.44 -1.16 -2.77
N MET A 236 24.52 -0.88 -1.83
CA MET A 236 23.70 -1.90 -1.19
C MET A 236 22.83 -2.63 -2.21
N MET A 237 22.16 -1.88 -3.10
CA MET A 237 21.28 -2.45 -4.13
C MET A 237 22.06 -3.30 -5.14
N TYR A 238 23.24 -2.88 -5.57
CA TYR A 238 24.09 -3.68 -6.44
C TYR A 238 24.46 -5.03 -5.80
N LYS A 239 24.90 -5.01 -4.54
CA LYS A 239 25.24 -6.23 -3.79
C LYS A 239 24.05 -7.16 -3.61
N TYR A 240 22.88 -6.59 -3.34
CA TYR A 240 21.64 -7.32 -3.28
C TYR A 240 21.30 -7.95 -4.64
N SER A 241 21.39 -7.17 -5.72
CA SER A 241 21.12 -7.62 -7.08
C SER A 241 22.08 -8.75 -7.53
N VAL A 242 23.33 -8.73 -7.08
CA VAL A 242 24.27 -9.86 -7.31
C VAL A 242 23.76 -11.15 -6.66
N GLY A 243 23.31 -11.06 -5.41
CA GLY A 243 22.72 -12.21 -4.71
C GLY A 243 21.46 -12.74 -5.41
N SER A 244 20.54 -11.82 -5.73
CA SER A 244 19.27 -12.13 -6.41
C SER A 244 19.49 -12.72 -7.81
N TYR A 245 20.44 -12.19 -8.59
CA TYR A 245 20.79 -12.72 -9.91
C TYR A 245 21.25 -14.17 -9.84
N ASN A 246 22.15 -14.48 -8.91
CA ASN A 246 22.65 -15.84 -8.72
C ASN A 246 21.54 -16.79 -8.26
N SER A 247 20.70 -16.35 -7.32
CA SER A 247 19.56 -17.14 -6.84
C SER A 247 18.54 -17.41 -7.95
N LYS A 248 18.19 -16.38 -8.73
CA LYS A 248 17.28 -16.49 -9.88
C LYS A 248 17.83 -17.43 -10.96
N ARG A 249 19.11 -17.31 -11.25
CA ARG A 249 19.79 -18.20 -12.20
C ARG A 249 19.74 -19.67 -11.74
N SER A 250 20.03 -19.92 -10.48
CA SER A 250 19.97 -21.27 -9.90
C SER A 250 18.55 -21.83 -9.91
N TYR A 251 17.57 -21.01 -9.55
CA TYR A 251 16.15 -21.38 -9.62
C TYR A 251 15.74 -21.77 -11.04
N LEU A 252 16.07 -20.96 -12.05
CA LEU A 252 15.70 -21.21 -13.44
C LEU A 252 16.43 -22.41 -14.07
N MET A 253 17.60 -22.82 -13.53
CA MET A 253 18.23 -24.08 -13.91
C MET A 253 17.44 -25.29 -13.42
N GLN A 254 16.86 -25.19 -12.22
CA GLN A 254 16.03 -26.26 -11.64
C GLN A 254 14.60 -26.24 -12.17
N TYR A 255 14.03 -25.04 -12.37
CA TYR A 255 12.66 -24.81 -12.82
C TYR A 255 12.68 -23.90 -14.06
N PRO A 256 12.88 -24.46 -15.28
CA PRO A 256 12.91 -23.67 -16.49
C PRO A 256 11.62 -22.89 -16.75
N ARG A 257 11.74 -21.72 -17.38
CA ARG A 257 10.58 -20.91 -17.76
C ARG A 257 9.58 -21.72 -18.59
N LYS A 258 8.31 -21.48 -18.34
CA LYS A 258 7.22 -22.05 -19.13
C LYS A 258 7.38 -21.67 -20.62
N PRO A 259 6.94 -22.50 -21.58
CA PRO A 259 7.11 -22.23 -23.01
C PRO A 259 6.63 -20.85 -23.45
N GLN A 260 5.50 -20.38 -22.93
CA GLN A 260 4.95 -19.06 -23.25
C GLN A 260 5.79 -17.88 -22.76
N ASP A 261 6.62 -18.10 -21.73
CA ASP A 261 7.43 -17.05 -21.11
C ASP A 261 8.88 -17.01 -21.63
N LYS A 262 9.27 -17.95 -22.50
CA LYS A 262 10.66 -18.07 -22.99
C LYS A 262 11.18 -16.80 -23.66
N ASN A 263 10.33 -16.11 -24.41
CA ASN A 263 10.69 -14.94 -25.20
C ASN A 263 10.17 -13.64 -24.59
N VAL A 264 9.58 -13.69 -23.38
CA VAL A 264 9.13 -12.49 -22.69
C VAL A 264 10.35 -11.84 -22.02
N PRO A 265 10.69 -10.60 -22.36
CA PRO A 265 11.81 -9.91 -21.72
C PRO A 265 11.52 -9.67 -20.25
N GLU A 266 12.57 -9.51 -19.45
CA GLU A 266 12.42 -9.19 -18.02
C GLU A 266 11.75 -7.84 -17.84
N GLN A 267 12.22 -6.86 -18.60
CA GLN A 267 11.69 -5.50 -18.61
C GLN A 267 11.67 -4.95 -20.03
N ILE A 268 10.82 -3.95 -20.25
CA ILE A 268 10.79 -3.14 -21.46
C ILE A 268 11.43 -1.80 -21.14
N ALA A 269 12.42 -1.39 -21.93
CA ALA A 269 13.09 -0.13 -21.75
C ALA A 269 12.13 1.06 -21.76
N SER A 270 12.34 2.02 -20.86
CA SER A 270 11.59 3.26 -20.82
C SER A 270 11.96 4.14 -22.04
N PRO A 271 11.06 5.00 -22.53
CA PRO A 271 11.42 5.97 -23.53
C PRO A 271 12.41 7.00 -22.97
N ALA A 272 13.34 7.45 -23.77
CA ALA A 272 14.12 8.66 -23.46
C ALA A 272 13.15 9.85 -23.46
N VAL A 273 12.87 10.40 -22.29
CA VAL A 273 11.89 11.49 -22.11
C VAL A 273 12.30 12.39 -20.96
N SER A 274 12.22 13.69 -21.18
CA SER A 274 12.33 14.70 -20.12
C SER A 274 11.00 15.44 -20.02
N TYR A 275 10.36 15.34 -18.85
CA TYR A 275 9.07 15.97 -18.58
C TYR A 275 9.00 16.46 -17.14
N SER A 276 8.59 17.71 -16.97
CA SER A 276 8.43 18.32 -15.65
C SER A 276 7.05 18.94 -15.56
N ALA A 277 6.15 18.25 -14.86
CA ALA A 277 4.85 18.83 -14.51
C ALA A 277 5.02 20.07 -13.62
N PRO A 278 4.07 21.02 -13.58
CA PRO A 278 4.07 22.08 -12.59
C PRO A 278 4.16 21.50 -11.17
N SER A 279 4.94 22.14 -10.29
CA SER A 279 5.06 21.69 -8.91
C SER A 279 3.75 21.93 -8.17
N VAL A 280 3.24 20.87 -7.51
CA VAL A 280 2.04 20.97 -6.66
C VAL A 280 2.35 21.54 -5.29
N LEU A 281 3.61 21.62 -4.91
CA LEU A 281 4.07 22.20 -3.65
C LEU A 281 3.97 23.73 -3.63
N ASN A 282 3.90 24.37 -4.81
CA ASN A 282 3.71 25.82 -4.93
C ASN A 282 2.29 26.26 -4.53
N ASP A 283 1.30 25.39 -4.76
CA ASP A 283 -0.11 25.61 -4.44
C ASP A 283 -0.52 24.82 -3.19
N MET A 284 0.35 24.77 -2.19
CA MET A 284 0.12 24.00 -0.97
C MET A 284 -1.20 24.36 -0.30
N ILE A 285 -1.93 23.32 0.07
CA ILE A 285 -3.22 23.44 0.76
C ILE A 285 -3.00 24.15 2.11
N ASP A 286 -3.79 25.19 2.36
CA ASP A 286 -3.84 25.84 3.66
C ASP A 286 -4.42 24.87 4.71
N GLY A 287 -3.59 24.41 5.63
CA GLY A 287 -3.99 23.53 6.72
C GLY A 287 -5.10 24.13 7.60
N THR A 288 -5.18 25.48 7.71
CA THR A 288 -6.24 26.18 8.42
C THR A 288 -7.58 26.04 7.67
N ALA A 289 -7.55 26.06 6.34
CA ALA A 289 -8.73 25.81 5.52
C ALA A 289 -9.26 24.38 5.68
N LEU A 290 -8.36 23.37 5.67
CA LEU A 290 -8.75 21.98 5.91
C LEU A 290 -9.31 21.76 7.32
N LYS A 291 -8.74 22.43 8.33
CA LYS A 291 -9.27 22.39 9.69
C LYS A 291 -10.69 22.92 9.76
N LYS A 292 -10.97 24.10 9.20
CA LYS A 292 -12.32 24.68 9.12
C LYS A 292 -13.29 23.78 8.35
N MET A 293 -12.82 23.15 7.29
CA MET A 293 -13.60 22.18 6.51
C MET A 293 -13.99 20.98 7.37
N ALA A 294 -13.03 20.33 8.04
CA ALA A 294 -13.29 19.17 8.92
C ALA A 294 -14.25 19.53 10.07
N ASP A 295 -14.07 20.68 10.71
CA ASP A 295 -14.97 21.19 11.76
C ASP A 295 -16.39 21.36 11.22
N SER A 296 -16.53 21.99 10.06
CA SER A 296 -17.83 22.23 9.41
C SER A 296 -18.54 20.94 8.98
N LEU A 297 -17.78 19.92 8.54
CA LEU A 297 -18.31 18.63 8.14
C LEU A 297 -18.69 17.76 9.36
N SER A 298 -17.85 17.71 10.38
CA SER A 298 -18.15 16.96 11.61
C SER A 298 -19.33 17.57 12.39
N GLY A 299 -19.55 18.87 12.27
CA GLY A 299 -20.69 19.57 12.84
C GLY A 299 -22.05 19.07 12.33
N VAL A 300 -22.10 18.38 11.18
CA VAL A 300 -23.33 17.75 10.66
C VAL A 300 -23.90 16.73 11.65
N PHE A 301 -23.03 15.98 12.34
CA PHE A 301 -23.46 14.96 13.29
C PHE A 301 -24.17 15.50 14.54
N SER A 302 -24.07 16.80 14.83
CA SER A 302 -24.82 17.42 15.94
C SER A 302 -26.34 17.32 15.79
N ALA A 303 -26.82 17.08 14.57
CA ALA A 303 -28.25 16.87 14.30
C ALA A 303 -28.72 15.41 14.52
N TYR A 304 -27.79 14.50 14.85
CA TYR A 304 -28.07 13.06 15.01
C TYR A 304 -27.54 12.55 16.36
N PRO A 305 -28.21 12.89 17.46
CA PRO A 305 -27.74 12.57 18.82
C PRO A 305 -27.69 11.06 19.11
N GLU A 306 -28.35 10.24 18.32
CA GLU A 306 -28.34 8.78 18.44
C GLU A 306 -27.05 8.14 17.89
N LEU A 307 -26.32 8.86 17.05
CA LEU A 307 -25.04 8.42 16.54
C LEU A 307 -23.93 8.76 17.54
N TYR A 308 -23.03 7.82 17.74
CA TYR A 308 -21.86 7.99 18.62
C TYR A 308 -20.57 7.56 17.91
N GLY A 309 -19.42 7.81 18.54
CA GLY A 309 -18.13 7.58 17.90
C GLY A 309 -17.91 8.41 16.62
N THR A 310 -18.70 9.51 16.48
CA THR A 310 -18.71 10.33 15.26
C THR A 310 -17.43 11.14 15.12
N TYR A 311 -16.83 11.10 13.93
CA TYR A 311 -15.74 12.00 13.57
C TYR A 311 -15.64 12.19 12.05
N VAL A 312 -14.96 13.26 11.66
CA VAL A 312 -14.50 13.47 10.28
C VAL A 312 -13.00 13.59 10.30
N THR A 313 -12.33 12.87 9.40
CA THR A 313 -10.91 13.07 9.13
C THR A 313 -10.69 13.63 7.74
N ILE A 314 -9.67 14.49 7.61
CA ILE A 314 -9.12 14.90 6.32
C ILE A 314 -7.63 14.55 6.35
N ASN A 315 -7.22 13.69 5.44
CA ASN A 315 -5.82 13.33 5.22
C ASN A 315 -5.41 13.87 3.84
N SER A 316 -4.54 14.87 3.83
CA SER A 316 -3.93 15.42 2.63
C SER A 316 -2.48 15.00 2.60
N GLU A 317 -2.10 14.20 1.61
CA GLU A 317 -0.72 13.81 1.35
C GLU A 317 -0.44 14.09 -0.12
N THR A 318 0.33 15.15 -0.41
CA THR A 318 0.57 15.62 -1.79
C THR A 318 2.03 16.02 -1.96
N GLY A 319 2.54 15.89 -3.16
CA GLY A 319 3.94 16.21 -3.42
C GLY A 319 4.35 16.06 -4.87
N ASP A 320 5.65 16.28 -5.11
CA ASP A 320 6.30 16.08 -6.39
C ASP A 320 7.22 14.86 -6.33
N ALA A 321 7.06 13.92 -7.25
CA ALA A 321 7.93 12.77 -7.43
C ALA A 321 8.89 13.01 -8.59
N TYR A 322 10.16 12.80 -8.33
CA TYR A 322 11.25 12.85 -9.30
C TYR A 322 11.71 11.44 -9.60
N ARG A 323 11.86 11.12 -10.86
CA ARG A 323 12.43 9.86 -11.32
C ARG A 323 13.49 10.09 -12.38
N LEU A 324 14.66 9.50 -12.17
CA LEU A 324 15.75 9.53 -13.12
C LEU A 324 16.28 8.12 -13.35
N THR A 325 16.41 7.73 -14.62
CA THR A 325 16.98 6.42 -15.01
C THR A 325 18.20 6.59 -15.90
N ASN A 326 19.03 5.56 -16.01
CA ASN A 326 20.12 5.53 -16.99
C ASN A 326 19.65 5.23 -18.42
N GLU A 327 18.34 5.15 -18.65
CA GLU A 327 17.70 5.06 -19.97
C GLU A 327 17.22 6.44 -20.46
N ASP A 328 17.72 7.53 -19.88
CA ASP A 328 17.36 8.93 -20.20
C ASP A 328 15.88 9.26 -19.92
N THR A 329 15.27 8.57 -18.95
CA THR A 329 13.98 8.98 -18.40
C THR A 329 14.23 9.96 -17.27
N ASP A 330 13.71 11.19 -17.40
CA ASP A 330 13.86 12.29 -16.45
C ASP A 330 12.49 12.95 -16.22
N LEU A 331 11.88 12.68 -15.08
CA LEU A 331 10.50 13.05 -14.80
C LEU A 331 10.36 13.79 -13.47
N ARG A 332 9.47 14.81 -13.47
CA ARG A 332 8.80 15.32 -12.27
C ARG A 332 7.30 15.21 -12.45
N LEU A 333 6.63 14.45 -11.58
CA LEU A 333 5.20 14.17 -11.65
C LEU A 333 4.53 14.50 -10.32
N PRO A 334 3.29 15.02 -10.32
CA PRO A 334 2.53 15.19 -9.10
C PRO A 334 2.09 13.83 -8.55
N ILE A 335 2.11 13.68 -7.22
CA ILE A 335 1.66 12.48 -6.50
C ILE A 335 0.79 12.84 -5.31
N GLY A 336 0.04 11.85 -4.83
CA GLY A 336 -0.77 11.97 -3.63
C GLY A 336 -2.23 12.28 -3.88
N CYS A 337 -2.99 12.46 -2.81
CA CYS A 337 -4.43 12.74 -2.83
C CYS A 337 -4.89 13.39 -1.54
N VAL A 338 -6.14 13.86 -1.56
CA VAL A 338 -6.87 14.29 -0.35
C VAL A 338 -8.02 13.33 -0.11
N ALA A 339 -7.99 12.64 1.04
CA ALA A 339 -9.06 11.76 1.49
C ALA A 339 -9.87 12.43 2.60
N ILE A 340 -11.18 12.46 2.45
CA ILE A 340 -12.12 12.87 3.47
C ILE A 340 -12.91 11.65 3.91
N GLU A 341 -12.91 11.36 5.22
CA GLU A 341 -13.65 10.25 5.79
C GLU A 341 -14.56 10.74 6.90
N ALA A 342 -15.77 10.23 6.94
CA ALA A 342 -16.69 10.39 8.05
C ALA A 342 -17.03 9.03 8.64
N HIS A 343 -16.96 8.90 9.95
CA HIS A 343 -17.26 7.68 10.68
C HIS A 343 -18.33 7.94 11.73
N ALA A 344 -19.18 6.94 11.94
CA ALA A 344 -20.15 6.94 13.02
C ALA A 344 -20.59 5.51 13.35
N SER A 345 -21.13 5.34 14.57
CA SER A 345 -21.72 4.10 15.06
C SER A 345 -23.14 4.38 15.55
N VAL A 346 -23.99 3.34 15.53
CA VAL A 346 -25.35 3.40 16.06
C VAL A 346 -25.70 2.12 16.81
N LYS A 347 -26.42 2.25 17.91
CA LYS A 347 -26.99 1.13 18.65
C LYS A 347 -28.36 0.80 18.08
N CYS A 348 -28.57 -0.45 17.71
CA CYS A 348 -29.83 -0.94 17.17
C CYS A 348 -30.79 -1.38 18.29
N ALA A 349 -32.09 -1.47 17.98
CA ALA A 349 -33.14 -1.81 18.95
C ALA A 349 -32.94 -3.19 19.61
N ASP A 350 -32.32 -4.14 18.90
CA ASP A 350 -31.97 -5.48 19.45
C ASP A 350 -30.68 -5.48 20.26
N GLY A 351 -30.06 -4.33 20.49
CA GLY A 351 -28.81 -4.20 21.23
C GLY A 351 -27.53 -4.43 20.41
N SER A 352 -27.63 -4.81 19.15
CA SER A 352 -26.45 -4.90 18.26
C SER A 352 -25.92 -3.51 17.91
N GLU A 353 -24.69 -3.45 17.45
CA GLU A 353 -24.04 -2.22 17.01
C GLU A 353 -23.81 -2.26 15.50
N LYS A 354 -24.06 -1.16 14.83
CA LYS A 354 -23.70 -0.96 13.44
C LYS A 354 -22.78 0.26 13.32
N GLU A 355 -21.60 0.05 12.80
CA GLU A 355 -20.68 1.13 12.43
C GLU A 355 -20.58 1.22 10.92
N ASP A 356 -20.29 2.40 10.43
CA ASP A 356 -20.10 2.66 9.00
C ASP A 356 -19.11 3.79 8.78
N THR A 357 -18.49 3.79 7.62
CA THR A 357 -17.53 4.81 7.18
C THR A 357 -17.90 5.28 5.78
N TRP A 358 -18.01 6.59 5.62
CA TRP A 358 -18.14 7.28 4.34
C TRP A 358 -16.78 7.85 3.94
N ARG A 359 -16.38 7.72 2.66
CA ARG A 359 -15.09 8.17 2.17
C ARG A 359 -15.21 8.82 0.79
N LYS A 360 -14.54 9.96 0.60
CA LYS A 360 -14.41 10.62 -0.69
C LYS A 360 -12.96 10.99 -0.95
N ILE A 361 -12.51 10.71 -2.18
CA ILE A 361 -11.13 10.97 -2.61
C ILE A 361 -11.16 12.11 -3.62
N TYR A 362 -10.26 13.05 -3.43
CA TYR A 362 -9.95 14.12 -4.36
C TYR A 362 -8.53 13.94 -4.89
N ASP A 363 -8.21 14.56 -6.01
CA ASP A 363 -6.88 14.52 -6.57
C ASP A 363 -5.89 15.22 -5.60
N LEU A 364 -5.34 16.34 -5.93
CA LEU A 364 -4.28 17.00 -5.14
C LEU A 364 -4.83 18.04 -4.16
N HIS A 365 -6.06 18.47 -4.36
CA HIS A 365 -6.73 19.48 -3.51
C HIS A 365 -8.26 19.33 -3.53
N VAL A 366 -8.90 19.87 -2.51
CA VAL A 366 -10.35 19.96 -2.42
C VAL A 366 -10.80 21.41 -2.37
N SER A 367 -11.72 21.79 -3.26
CA SER A 367 -12.25 23.16 -3.34
C SER A 367 -13.27 23.43 -2.24
N GLN A 368 -13.31 24.68 -1.75
CA GLN A 368 -14.37 25.15 -0.85
C GLN A 368 -15.77 25.11 -1.50
N SER A 369 -15.85 25.15 -2.83
CA SER A 369 -17.11 24.99 -3.57
C SER A 369 -17.76 23.61 -3.39
N GLU A 370 -16.99 22.59 -2.99
CA GLU A 370 -17.49 21.24 -2.71
C GLU A 370 -18.24 21.13 -1.36
N MET A 371 -18.11 22.11 -0.47
CA MET A 371 -18.67 22.04 0.89
C MET A 371 -20.18 21.75 0.95
N PRO A 372 -21.05 22.35 0.12
CA PRO A 372 -22.48 22.04 0.15
C PRO A 372 -22.76 20.57 -0.22
N ALA A 373 -22.07 20.04 -1.24
CA ALA A 373 -22.20 18.66 -1.68
C ALA A 373 -21.67 17.68 -0.62
N LEU A 374 -20.50 17.95 -0.05
CA LEU A 374 -19.91 17.14 1.03
C LEU A 374 -20.83 17.06 2.25
N LYS A 375 -21.40 18.20 2.69
CA LYS A 375 -22.37 18.20 3.79
C LYS A 375 -23.63 17.41 3.47
N ALA A 376 -24.10 17.47 2.21
CA ALA A 376 -25.26 16.69 1.79
C ALA A 376 -24.96 15.18 1.82
N SER A 377 -23.79 14.75 1.32
CA SER A 377 -23.37 13.34 1.36
C SER A 377 -23.21 12.83 2.80
N ILE A 378 -22.61 13.62 3.70
CA ILE A 378 -22.48 13.23 5.13
C ILE A 378 -23.86 13.18 5.83
N ARG A 379 -24.81 14.06 5.49
CA ARG A 379 -26.19 13.95 6.00
C ARG A 379 -26.85 12.66 5.54
N GLN A 380 -26.77 12.34 4.26
CA GLN A 380 -27.32 11.09 3.73
C GLN A 380 -26.69 9.86 4.40
N PHE A 381 -25.37 9.91 4.65
CA PHE A 381 -24.66 8.90 5.40
C PHE A 381 -25.22 8.77 6.83
N ALA A 382 -25.34 9.88 7.56
CA ALA A 382 -25.86 9.90 8.92
C ALA A 382 -27.33 9.41 9.00
N GLU A 383 -28.18 9.86 8.09
CA GLU A 383 -29.59 9.44 7.98
C GLU A 383 -29.72 7.94 7.72
N ARG A 384 -28.91 7.41 6.77
CA ARG A 384 -28.88 5.96 6.50
C ARG A 384 -28.43 5.18 7.72
N LEU A 385 -27.34 5.59 8.37
CA LEU A 385 -26.82 4.90 9.55
C LEU A 385 -27.84 4.95 10.70
N ASN A 386 -28.48 6.09 10.93
CA ASN A 386 -29.54 6.22 11.94
C ASN A 386 -30.75 5.30 11.63
N SER A 387 -31.05 5.08 10.36
CA SER A 387 -32.16 4.18 9.95
C SER A 387 -31.91 2.72 10.33
N TYR A 388 -30.66 2.28 10.56
CA TYR A 388 -30.35 0.94 11.03
C TYR A 388 -30.83 0.65 12.47
N ARG A 389 -31.17 1.69 13.26
CA ARG A 389 -31.70 1.51 14.61
C ARG A 389 -32.92 0.59 14.65
N ASN A 390 -33.79 0.74 13.66
CA ASN A 390 -35.06 0.02 13.57
C ASN A 390 -35.12 -0.94 12.37
N ALA A 391 -34.00 -1.17 11.70
CA ALA A 391 -33.94 -2.10 10.58
C ALA A 391 -33.90 -3.54 11.07
N ASP A 392 -34.66 -4.42 10.42
CA ASP A 392 -34.66 -5.84 10.71
C ASP A 392 -33.30 -6.46 10.35
N SER A 393 -32.88 -7.45 11.12
CA SER A 393 -31.71 -8.28 10.81
C SER A 393 -32.03 -9.29 9.71
N VAL A 394 -31.09 -9.55 8.84
CA VAL A 394 -31.20 -10.65 7.86
C VAL A 394 -30.75 -11.94 8.52
N GLU A 395 -31.62 -12.93 8.55
CA GLU A 395 -31.35 -14.25 9.16
C GLU A 395 -31.56 -15.39 8.16
N GLU A 396 -31.88 -15.08 6.89
CA GLU A 396 -32.30 -16.07 5.90
C GLU A 396 -31.19 -16.38 4.88
N TYR A 397 -31.12 -17.64 4.47
CA TYR A 397 -30.47 -18.01 3.23
C TYR A 397 -31.27 -17.47 2.04
N TYR A 398 -30.60 -16.88 1.08
CA TYR A 398 -31.21 -16.36 -0.14
C TYR A 398 -30.52 -16.96 -1.36
N SER A 399 -31.31 -17.41 -2.33
CA SER A 399 -30.82 -17.77 -3.66
C SER A 399 -31.74 -17.16 -4.69
N GLY A 400 -31.23 -16.23 -5.51
CA GLY A 400 -32.04 -15.50 -6.50
C GLY A 400 -31.35 -14.30 -7.11
N PRO A 401 -32.08 -13.50 -7.91
CA PRO A 401 -31.51 -12.32 -8.57
C PRO A 401 -31.29 -11.17 -7.58
N VAL A 402 -30.16 -10.47 -7.75
CA VAL A 402 -29.81 -9.31 -6.93
C VAL A 402 -29.52 -8.11 -7.84
N LEU A 403 -30.09 -6.96 -7.51
CA LEU A 403 -29.81 -5.68 -8.15
C LEU A 403 -28.71 -4.96 -7.40
N PHE A 404 -27.60 -4.66 -8.05
CA PHE A 404 -26.54 -3.79 -7.56
C PHE A 404 -26.76 -2.38 -8.12
N GLU A 405 -26.65 -1.35 -7.28
CA GLU A 405 -26.84 0.05 -7.68
C GLU A 405 -25.71 0.96 -7.21
N ASP A 406 -25.48 2.01 -8.01
CA ASP A 406 -24.53 3.08 -7.78
C ASP A 406 -23.10 2.56 -7.53
N GLU A 407 -22.42 2.97 -6.48
CA GLU A 407 -21.04 2.53 -6.21
C GLU A 407 -20.89 1.05 -5.91
N ALA A 408 -21.95 0.33 -5.52
CA ALA A 408 -21.88 -1.12 -5.34
C ALA A 408 -21.52 -1.86 -6.65
N VAL A 409 -21.91 -1.31 -7.80
CA VAL A 409 -21.50 -1.82 -9.12
C VAL A 409 -20.00 -1.59 -9.32
N ALA A 410 -19.52 -0.36 -9.11
CA ALA A 410 -18.11 0.00 -9.25
C ALA A 410 -17.22 -0.83 -8.32
N MET A 411 -17.61 -0.99 -7.05
CA MET A 411 -16.89 -1.81 -6.05
C MET A 411 -16.83 -3.29 -6.46
N SER A 412 -17.92 -3.84 -7.02
CA SER A 412 -17.92 -5.22 -7.53
C SER A 412 -16.90 -5.42 -8.65
N PHE A 413 -16.83 -4.49 -9.61
CA PHE A 413 -15.82 -4.56 -10.67
C PHE A 413 -14.42 -4.28 -10.18
N ALA A 414 -14.21 -3.27 -9.31
CA ALA A 414 -12.92 -2.92 -8.75
C ALA A 414 -12.25 -4.13 -8.07
N ASN A 415 -12.96 -4.75 -7.14
CA ASN A 415 -12.41 -5.78 -6.26
C ASN A 415 -12.31 -7.15 -6.93
N ASN A 416 -13.22 -7.48 -7.87
CA ASN A 416 -13.31 -8.83 -8.41
C ASN A 416 -12.85 -8.98 -9.86
N VAL A 417 -12.64 -7.88 -10.57
CA VAL A 417 -12.23 -7.90 -11.99
C VAL A 417 -11.02 -7.01 -12.25
N ILE A 418 -11.06 -5.74 -11.88
CA ILE A 418 -10.06 -4.76 -12.30
C ILE A 418 -8.73 -5.04 -11.63
N SER A 419 -8.67 -4.98 -10.30
CA SER A 419 -7.43 -5.24 -9.56
C SER A 419 -6.90 -6.68 -9.76
N PRO A 420 -7.71 -7.75 -9.61
CA PRO A 420 -7.16 -9.10 -9.67
C PRO A 420 -6.89 -9.62 -11.09
N ILE A 421 -7.52 -9.09 -12.15
CA ILE A 421 -7.48 -9.71 -13.49
C ILE A 421 -6.87 -8.83 -14.57
N LEU A 422 -7.17 -7.52 -14.56
CA LEU A 422 -6.83 -6.64 -15.68
C LEU A 422 -5.39 -6.11 -15.66
N LEU A 423 -4.56 -6.51 -14.69
CA LEU A 423 -3.19 -6.07 -14.54
C LEU A 423 -2.19 -7.18 -14.86
N ALA A 424 -1.13 -6.84 -15.60
CA ALA A 424 0.01 -7.73 -15.77
C ALA A 424 0.75 -7.86 -14.43
N ARG A 425 0.76 -9.08 -13.89
CA ARG A 425 1.50 -9.43 -12.67
C ARG A 425 2.45 -10.57 -13.04
N ARG A 426 3.74 -10.38 -12.74
CA ARG A 426 4.77 -11.35 -13.04
C ARG A 426 5.54 -11.70 -11.77
N SER A 427 5.84 -12.98 -11.60
CA SER A 427 6.74 -13.46 -10.56
C SER A 427 7.72 -14.50 -11.15
N ILE A 428 8.82 -14.74 -10.45
CA ILE A 428 9.78 -15.76 -10.87
C ILE A 428 9.16 -17.17 -10.88
N GLU A 429 8.21 -17.44 -9.98
CA GLU A 429 7.58 -18.75 -9.80
C GLU A 429 6.44 -18.98 -10.80
N GLU A 430 5.60 -17.98 -11.01
CA GLU A 430 4.41 -18.08 -11.85
C GLU A 430 4.65 -17.67 -13.30
N GLY A 431 5.77 -16.99 -13.57
CA GLY A 431 6.05 -16.39 -14.88
C GLY A 431 5.09 -15.23 -15.16
N SER A 432 4.47 -15.22 -16.35
CA SER A 432 3.49 -14.20 -16.75
C SER A 432 2.18 -14.21 -15.96
N GLY A 433 2.04 -15.14 -15.01
CA GLY A 433 0.90 -15.25 -14.11
C GLY A 433 -0.41 -15.73 -14.77
N VAL A 434 -1.41 -15.94 -13.91
CA VAL A 434 -2.73 -16.46 -14.32
C VAL A 434 -3.45 -15.46 -15.24
N ASN A 435 -3.32 -14.16 -14.98
CA ASN A 435 -4.01 -13.12 -15.74
C ASN A 435 -3.65 -13.15 -17.24
N SER A 436 -2.38 -13.33 -17.56
CA SER A 436 -1.92 -13.47 -18.94
C SER A 436 -2.53 -14.68 -19.64
N MET A 437 -2.75 -15.79 -18.94
CA MET A 437 -3.38 -17.00 -19.48
C MET A 437 -4.90 -16.88 -19.66
N MET A 438 -5.51 -15.85 -19.07
CA MET A 438 -6.95 -15.58 -19.23
C MET A 438 -7.26 -14.78 -20.51
N VAL A 439 -6.26 -14.20 -21.17
CA VAL A 439 -6.47 -13.48 -22.44
C VAL A 439 -7.03 -14.45 -23.51
N GLY A 440 -8.05 -13.99 -24.22
CA GLY A 440 -8.84 -14.79 -25.16
C GLY A 440 -9.96 -15.62 -24.53
N LYS A 441 -10.05 -15.67 -23.19
CA LYS A 441 -11.11 -16.40 -22.49
C LYS A 441 -12.25 -15.49 -22.06
N ARG A 442 -13.44 -16.07 -21.95
CA ARG A 442 -14.60 -15.39 -21.34
C ARG A 442 -14.40 -15.27 -19.83
N ILE A 443 -14.50 -14.06 -19.34
CA ILE A 443 -14.37 -13.73 -17.90
C ILE A 443 -15.60 -13.05 -17.31
N LEU A 444 -16.50 -12.56 -18.16
CA LEU A 444 -17.73 -11.85 -17.79
C LEU A 444 -18.89 -12.21 -18.75
N ASP A 445 -20.09 -11.77 -18.41
CA ASP A 445 -21.26 -11.88 -19.30
C ASP A 445 -20.99 -11.23 -20.66
N SER A 446 -21.55 -11.80 -21.70
CA SER A 446 -21.37 -11.36 -23.10
C SER A 446 -21.84 -9.93 -23.39
N ARG A 447 -22.61 -9.35 -22.53
CA ARG A 447 -23.05 -7.95 -22.62
C ARG A 447 -22.01 -6.95 -22.18
N ILE A 448 -21.04 -7.35 -21.37
CA ILE A 448 -20.08 -6.44 -20.72
C ILE A 448 -18.87 -6.20 -21.59
N ASN A 449 -18.50 -4.93 -21.65
CA ASN A 449 -17.24 -4.45 -22.21
C ASN A 449 -16.52 -3.62 -21.16
N ILE A 450 -15.19 -3.66 -21.18
CA ILE A 450 -14.34 -2.83 -20.30
C ILE A 450 -13.25 -2.21 -21.14
N SER A 451 -13.09 -0.89 -21.02
CA SER A 451 -12.01 -0.15 -21.67
C SER A 451 -11.25 0.69 -20.65
N GLN A 452 -9.94 0.79 -20.81
CA GLN A 452 -9.20 1.92 -20.24
C GLN A 452 -9.37 3.10 -21.18
N LEU A 453 -9.69 4.26 -20.64
CA LEU A 453 -9.64 5.52 -21.35
C LEU A 453 -8.25 6.13 -21.16
N GLY A 454 -7.74 6.81 -22.18
CA GLY A 454 -6.51 7.57 -22.06
C GLY A 454 -6.69 8.83 -21.22
N ASN A 455 -6.03 9.91 -21.61
CA ASN A 455 -6.09 11.20 -20.91
C ASN A 455 -7.48 11.86 -21.09
N VAL A 456 -8.40 11.61 -20.15
CA VAL A 456 -9.74 12.21 -20.07
C VAL A 456 -9.91 12.85 -18.71
N LYS A 457 -10.06 14.18 -18.67
CA LYS A 457 -10.12 14.94 -17.39
C LYS A 457 -11.49 14.92 -16.73
N ARG A 458 -12.56 14.85 -17.51
CA ARG A 458 -13.96 14.91 -17.00
C ARG A 458 -14.88 13.96 -17.76
N TYR A 459 -15.86 13.43 -17.03
CA TYR A 459 -16.94 12.63 -17.60
C TYR A 459 -18.28 13.03 -16.97
N ASN A 460 -19.26 13.37 -17.79
CA ASN A 460 -20.57 13.86 -17.35
C ASN A 460 -20.48 14.99 -16.30
N GLY A 461 -19.49 15.90 -16.45
CA GLY A 461 -19.30 17.02 -15.53
C GLY A 461 -18.51 16.70 -14.25
N ILE A 462 -18.13 15.43 -14.02
CA ILE A 462 -17.35 14.98 -12.86
C ILE A 462 -15.87 14.92 -13.25
N ASP A 463 -14.99 15.45 -12.43
CA ASP A 463 -13.54 15.35 -12.59
C ASP A 463 -13.06 13.94 -12.30
N LEU A 464 -12.15 13.43 -13.13
CA LEU A 464 -11.63 12.08 -13.03
C LEU A 464 -10.25 12.10 -12.37
N ILE A 465 -10.15 11.59 -11.14
CA ILE A 465 -8.88 11.58 -10.38
C ILE A 465 -7.87 10.52 -10.89
N GLY A 466 -8.33 9.56 -11.68
CA GLY A 466 -7.49 8.55 -12.32
C GLY A 466 -6.75 9.04 -13.56
N GLU A 467 -6.91 10.33 -13.96
CA GLU A 467 -6.22 10.95 -15.08
C GLU A 467 -4.77 11.28 -14.74
N TYR A 468 -3.87 11.13 -15.69
CA TYR A 468 -2.48 11.55 -15.63
C TYR A 468 -1.92 11.75 -17.04
N ASP A 469 -0.99 12.70 -17.20
CA ASP A 469 -0.37 13.02 -18.51
C ASP A 469 0.64 11.94 -18.94
N LEU A 470 1.50 11.53 -18.02
CA LEU A 470 2.49 10.46 -18.18
C LEU A 470 2.48 9.53 -16.98
N ASP A 471 2.72 8.25 -17.23
CA ASP A 471 3.01 7.31 -16.17
C ASP A 471 4.45 7.49 -15.62
N ALA A 472 4.79 6.72 -14.60
CA ALA A 472 6.11 6.82 -13.99
C ALA A 472 7.26 6.39 -14.93
N ASP A 473 6.99 5.73 -16.05
CA ASP A 473 7.96 5.40 -17.10
C ASP A 473 8.03 6.45 -18.22
N GLY A 474 7.26 7.54 -18.11
CA GLY A 474 7.21 8.58 -19.14
C GLY A 474 6.34 8.24 -20.35
N ARG A 475 5.44 7.28 -20.21
CA ARG A 475 4.49 6.87 -21.25
C ARG A 475 3.12 7.49 -21.03
N LYS A 476 2.46 7.89 -22.12
CA LYS A 476 1.06 8.33 -22.06
C LYS A 476 0.14 7.12 -21.81
N PRO A 477 -0.91 7.28 -20.98
CA PRO A 477 -1.91 6.24 -20.83
C PRO A 477 -2.62 5.96 -22.16
N ALA A 478 -2.63 4.70 -22.58
CA ALA A 478 -3.27 4.27 -23.82
C ALA A 478 -4.78 4.09 -23.62
N SER A 479 -5.55 4.42 -24.67
CA SER A 479 -6.96 3.97 -24.75
C SER A 479 -6.98 2.53 -25.25
N VAL A 480 -7.48 1.62 -24.42
CA VAL A 480 -7.34 0.17 -24.63
C VAL A 480 -8.64 -0.55 -24.35
N GLN A 481 -9.07 -1.41 -25.29
CA GLN A 481 -10.19 -2.35 -25.05
C GLN A 481 -9.68 -3.56 -24.28
N LEU A 482 -10.06 -3.65 -23.00
CA LEU A 482 -9.60 -4.73 -22.11
C LEU A 482 -10.51 -5.96 -22.20
N VAL A 483 -11.83 -5.76 -22.20
CA VAL A 483 -12.82 -6.82 -22.31
C VAL A 483 -13.82 -6.46 -23.41
N SER A 484 -14.03 -7.35 -24.35
CA SER A 484 -15.02 -7.20 -25.40
C SER A 484 -16.00 -8.37 -25.38
N ASN A 485 -17.29 -8.08 -25.27
CA ASN A 485 -18.35 -9.11 -25.19
C ASN A 485 -18.05 -10.19 -24.12
N GLY A 486 -17.53 -9.76 -22.95
CA GLY A 486 -17.16 -10.62 -21.84
C GLY A 486 -15.86 -11.41 -22.04
N ILE A 487 -15.17 -11.26 -23.16
CA ILE A 487 -13.89 -11.95 -23.47
C ILE A 487 -12.74 -10.98 -23.19
N LEU A 488 -11.79 -11.40 -22.36
CA LEU A 488 -10.58 -10.63 -22.07
C LEU A 488 -9.72 -10.53 -23.35
N GLN A 489 -9.47 -9.31 -23.81
CA GLN A 489 -8.67 -9.02 -25.01
C GLN A 489 -7.21 -8.81 -24.69
N GLN A 490 -6.94 -8.05 -23.64
CA GLN A 490 -5.60 -7.76 -23.14
C GLN A 490 -5.67 -7.28 -21.70
N ILE A 491 -4.52 -7.18 -21.05
CA ILE A 491 -4.35 -6.68 -19.70
C ILE A 491 -3.43 -5.45 -19.71
N LEU A 492 -3.58 -4.59 -18.71
CA LEU A 492 -2.74 -3.40 -18.54
C LEU A 492 -1.33 -3.80 -18.12
N CYS A 493 -0.34 -3.14 -18.71
CA CYS A 493 1.06 -3.45 -18.52
C CYS A 493 1.87 -2.16 -18.31
N GLY A 494 2.71 -2.16 -17.30
CA GLY A 494 3.78 -1.18 -17.12
C GLY A 494 5.08 -1.65 -17.78
N ARG A 495 6.20 -1.42 -17.12
CA ARG A 495 7.53 -1.83 -17.57
C ARG A 495 7.73 -3.36 -17.61
N HIS A 496 7.01 -4.12 -16.78
CA HIS A 496 7.14 -5.56 -16.64
C HIS A 496 6.15 -6.29 -17.56
N PRO A 497 6.60 -6.83 -18.69
CA PRO A 497 5.71 -7.46 -19.64
C PRO A 497 5.27 -8.84 -19.16
N ALA A 498 4.15 -9.31 -19.73
CA ALA A 498 3.68 -10.69 -19.62
C ALA A 498 3.50 -11.28 -21.01
N ALA A 499 3.37 -12.60 -21.14
CA ALA A 499 3.29 -13.29 -22.44
C ALA A 499 2.19 -12.73 -23.36
N SER A 500 1.07 -12.30 -22.79
CA SER A 500 -0.06 -11.68 -23.53
C SER A 500 -0.13 -10.16 -23.35
N ALA A 501 0.88 -9.52 -22.75
CA ALA A 501 0.97 -8.07 -22.53
C ALA A 501 2.42 -7.63 -22.75
N SER A 502 2.88 -7.70 -24.01
CA SER A 502 4.26 -7.41 -24.39
C SER A 502 4.51 -5.93 -24.74
N VAL A 503 3.45 -5.11 -24.78
CA VAL A 503 3.54 -3.68 -25.08
C VAL A 503 3.02 -2.91 -23.89
N PRO A 504 3.82 -2.01 -23.29
CA PRO A 504 3.36 -1.16 -22.19
C PRO A 504 2.17 -0.29 -22.59
N THR A 505 1.20 -0.21 -21.71
CA THR A 505 -0.03 0.56 -21.92
C THR A 505 -0.02 1.93 -21.25
N GLY A 506 1.16 2.34 -20.71
CA GLY A 506 1.30 3.59 -19.97
C GLY A 506 0.66 3.50 -18.58
N ASN A 507 0.91 2.41 -17.90
CA ASN A 507 0.29 2.10 -16.61
C ASN A 507 1.31 1.86 -15.48
N GLU A 508 2.59 2.18 -15.67
CA GLU A 508 3.56 2.16 -14.57
C GLU A 508 3.31 3.37 -13.68
N ARG A 509 2.79 3.19 -12.47
CA ARG A 509 2.38 4.31 -11.62
C ARG A 509 3.12 4.31 -10.31
N PHE A 510 3.40 5.51 -9.78
CA PHE A 510 3.77 5.66 -8.38
C PHE A 510 2.58 5.31 -7.49
N LEU A 511 2.85 4.76 -6.31
CA LEU A 511 1.84 4.67 -5.26
C LEU A 511 1.48 6.08 -4.79
N ASP A 512 0.19 6.38 -4.69
CA ASP A 512 -0.29 7.64 -4.13
C ASP A 512 -0.21 7.67 -2.59
N GLU A 513 0.00 6.52 -1.94
CA GLU A 513 0.33 6.41 -0.53
C GLU A 513 1.84 6.20 -0.34
N VAL A 514 2.57 7.27 -0.02
CA VAL A 514 4.03 7.35 -0.15
C VAL A 514 4.79 7.09 1.16
N SER A 515 4.09 6.82 2.25
CA SER A 515 4.64 6.73 3.62
C SER A 515 5.76 5.70 3.81
N LYS A 516 5.90 4.71 2.91
CA LYS A 516 6.87 3.59 3.01
C LYS A 516 7.97 3.60 1.96
N GLY A 517 8.09 4.65 1.17
CA GLY A 517 9.03 4.75 0.06
C GLY A 517 8.32 4.93 -1.27
N LEU A 518 9.06 5.39 -2.29
CA LEU A 518 8.51 5.67 -3.60
C LEU A 518 8.70 4.46 -4.51
N PHE A 519 7.65 3.66 -4.65
CA PHE A 519 7.64 2.46 -5.50
C PHE A 519 6.73 2.68 -6.72
N THR A 520 6.96 1.89 -7.77
CA THR A 520 6.10 1.87 -8.95
C THR A 520 5.57 0.48 -9.21
N HIS A 521 4.39 0.40 -9.77
CA HIS A 521 3.77 -0.83 -10.23
C HIS A 521 2.73 -0.56 -11.33
N ALA A 522 2.31 -1.62 -12.02
CA ALA A 522 1.21 -1.51 -12.97
C ALA A 522 -0.11 -1.24 -12.24
N ALA A 523 -0.76 -0.10 -12.54
CA ALA A 523 -2.05 0.28 -11.97
C ALA A 523 -2.97 0.93 -13.03
N PRO A 524 -4.31 0.76 -12.92
CA PRO A 524 -5.25 1.39 -13.82
C PRO A 524 -5.35 2.90 -13.57
N GLY A 525 -5.80 3.64 -14.58
CA GLY A 525 -6.17 5.06 -14.46
C GLY A 525 -7.69 5.24 -14.52
N ILE A 526 -8.22 5.41 -15.73
CA ILE A 526 -9.66 5.59 -15.97
C ILE A 526 -10.21 4.34 -16.64
N ILE A 527 -11.08 3.63 -15.95
CA ILE A 527 -11.72 2.41 -16.46
C ILE A 527 -13.21 2.66 -16.69
N ARG A 528 -13.67 2.34 -17.89
CA ARG A 528 -15.10 2.37 -18.23
C ARG A 528 -15.62 0.96 -18.44
N VAL A 529 -16.66 0.62 -17.70
CA VAL A 529 -17.48 -0.60 -17.85
C VAL A 529 -18.79 -0.21 -18.50
N TYR A 530 -19.18 -0.90 -19.58
CA TYR A 530 -20.42 -0.58 -20.29
C TYR A 530 -21.02 -1.83 -20.94
N ALA A 531 -22.30 -1.76 -21.27
CA ALA A 531 -23.01 -2.89 -21.89
C ALA A 531 -23.36 -2.63 -23.36
N ASN A 532 -23.38 -3.68 -24.18
CA ASN A 532 -23.77 -3.61 -25.61
C ASN A 532 -25.26 -3.32 -25.82
N LYS A 533 -26.11 -3.82 -24.93
CA LYS A 533 -27.57 -3.68 -25.01
C LYS A 533 -28.12 -3.28 -23.66
N PRO A 534 -27.81 -2.05 -23.19
CA PRO A 534 -28.23 -1.62 -21.88
C PRO A 534 -29.73 -1.31 -21.85
N GLN A 535 -30.29 -1.34 -20.64
CA GLN A 535 -31.68 -1.01 -20.34
C GLN A 535 -31.75 0.36 -19.66
N LYS A 536 -32.91 1.03 -19.75
CA LYS A 536 -33.10 2.28 -19.00
C LYS A 536 -33.17 1.99 -17.51
N GLN A 537 -32.60 2.87 -16.69
CA GLN A 537 -32.57 2.74 -15.22
C GLN A 537 -33.96 2.53 -14.62
N ASN A 538 -34.98 3.24 -15.13
CA ASN A 538 -36.33 3.18 -14.61
C ASN A 538 -37.05 1.84 -14.80
N VAL A 539 -36.53 0.93 -15.61
CA VAL A 539 -37.10 -0.42 -15.81
C VAL A 539 -36.38 -1.51 -15.01
N MET A 540 -35.22 -1.22 -14.42
CA MET A 540 -34.38 -2.21 -13.74
C MET A 540 -35.12 -2.94 -12.61
N ARG A 541 -35.88 -2.23 -11.76
CA ARG A 541 -36.70 -2.85 -10.71
C ARG A 541 -37.80 -3.77 -11.25
N LYS A 542 -38.38 -3.44 -12.40
CA LYS A 542 -39.37 -4.31 -13.06
C LYS A 542 -38.72 -5.58 -13.60
N VAL A 543 -37.49 -5.47 -14.11
CA VAL A 543 -36.70 -6.62 -14.54
C VAL A 543 -36.36 -7.50 -13.33
N LEU A 544 -35.87 -6.91 -12.24
CA LEU A 544 -35.60 -7.61 -10.98
C LEU A 544 -36.82 -8.41 -10.49
N ALA A 545 -37.98 -7.76 -10.38
CA ALA A 545 -39.21 -8.42 -9.95
C ALA A 545 -39.63 -9.57 -10.87
N LYS A 546 -39.45 -9.40 -12.18
CA LYS A 546 -39.73 -10.44 -13.17
C LYS A 546 -38.83 -11.67 -12.98
N GLU A 547 -37.54 -11.45 -12.82
CA GLU A 547 -36.58 -12.55 -12.62
C GLU A 547 -36.81 -13.23 -11.27
N ALA A 548 -37.07 -12.50 -10.18
CA ALA A 548 -37.42 -13.07 -8.88
C ALA A 548 -38.66 -13.98 -8.96
N LYS A 549 -39.71 -13.51 -9.64
CA LYS A 549 -40.93 -14.34 -9.83
C LYS A 549 -40.71 -15.59 -10.67
N LYS A 550 -39.80 -15.58 -11.64
CA LYS A 550 -39.38 -16.78 -12.37
C LYS A 550 -38.73 -17.82 -11.46
N SER A 551 -38.00 -17.36 -10.46
CA SER A 551 -37.37 -18.19 -9.41
C SER A 551 -38.33 -18.56 -8.28
N GLY A 552 -39.61 -18.22 -8.37
CA GLY A 552 -40.63 -18.50 -7.38
C GLY A 552 -40.54 -17.63 -6.13
N LEU A 553 -39.90 -16.45 -6.23
CA LEU A 553 -39.70 -15.53 -5.12
C LEU A 553 -40.65 -14.35 -5.18
N ASP A 554 -41.23 -13.95 -4.03
CA ASP A 554 -42.05 -12.76 -3.87
C ASP A 554 -41.23 -11.50 -3.57
N TYR A 555 -39.95 -11.65 -3.29
CA TYR A 555 -39.02 -10.58 -3.04
C TYR A 555 -37.66 -10.83 -3.69
N ALA A 556 -36.86 -9.75 -3.79
CA ALA A 556 -35.47 -9.80 -4.21
C ALA A 556 -34.61 -8.87 -3.36
N TYR A 557 -33.31 -8.96 -3.46
CA TYR A 557 -32.41 -8.02 -2.79
C TYR A 557 -31.86 -6.96 -3.72
N ILE A 558 -31.64 -5.78 -3.14
CA ILE A 558 -30.92 -4.67 -3.76
C ILE A 558 -29.72 -4.35 -2.88
N VAL A 559 -28.53 -4.35 -3.45
CA VAL A 559 -27.30 -3.89 -2.83
C VAL A 559 -26.97 -2.51 -3.39
N LYS A 560 -26.97 -1.50 -2.54
CA LYS A 560 -26.83 -0.10 -2.95
C LYS A 560 -25.75 0.59 -2.13
N ALA A 561 -24.79 1.22 -2.79
CA ALA A 561 -23.81 2.09 -2.15
C ALA A 561 -24.00 3.52 -2.68
N ILE A 562 -24.24 4.45 -1.79
CA ILE A 562 -24.40 5.87 -2.13
C ILE A 562 -23.03 6.53 -2.06
N ASP A 563 -22.76 7.51 -2.90
CA ASP A 563 -21.54 8.32 -3.03
C ASP A 563 -20.61 8.28 -1.80
N GLY A 564 -19.54 7.52 -1.88
CA GLY A 564 -18.53 7.35 -0.82
C GLY A 564 -18.93 6.43 0.36
N GLY A 565 -20.16 5.92 0.41
CA GLY A 565 -20.63 5.05 1.51
C GLY A 565 -20.44 3.57 1.26
N GLN A 566 -20.47 2.78 2.33
CA GLN A 566 -20.45 1.32 2.23
C GLN A 566 -21.75 0.77 1.62
N PRO A 567 -21.71 -0.43 1.03
CA PRO A 567 -22.92 -1.09 0.52
C PRO A 567 -23.94 -1.35 1.62
N ALA A 568 -25.20 -1.10 1.31
CA ALA A 568 -26.35 -1.37 2.15
C ALA A 568 -27.29 -2.37 1.47
N LEU A 569 -27.93 -3.22 2.24
CA LEU A 569 -28.84 -4.26 1.76
C LEU A 569 -30.29 -3.83 1.95
N TYR A 570 -31.08 -3.96 0.88
CA TYR A 570 -32.51 -3.70 0.90
C TYR A 570 -33.27 -4.92 0.40
N ARG A 571 -34.36 -5.25 1.07
CA ARG A 571 -35.38 -6.19 0.57
C ARG A 571 -36.36 -5.42 -0.30
N TYR A 572 -36.51 -5.87 -1.53
CA TYR A 572 -37.47 -5.35 -2.51
C TYR A 572 -38.65 -6.30 -2.65
N ASP A 573 -39.83 -5.85 -2.24
CA ASP A 573 -41.08 -6.61 -2.41
C ASP A 573 -41.55 -6.51 -3.86
N CYS A 574 -41.63 -7.65 -4.54
CA CYS A 574 -41.94 -7.72 -5.98
C CYS A 574 -43.40 -7.42 -6.32
N ASN A 575 -44.30 -7.39 -5.34
CA ASN A 575 -45.71 -7.10 -5.51
C ASN A 575 -46.06 -5.63 -5.21
N THR A 576 -45.48 -5.07 -4.17
CA THR A 576 -45.74 -3.70 -3.72
C THR A 576 -44.70 -2.69 -4.20
N SER A 577 -43.55 -3.16 -4.71
CA SER A 577 -42.40 -2.34 -5.07
C SER A 577 -41.78 -1.57 -3.89
N ARG A 578 -42.01 -2.01 -2.66
CA ARG A 578 -41.46 -1.40 -1.45
C ARG A 578 -40.01 -1.87 -1.24
N GLU A 579 -39.12 -0.93 -0.93
CA GLU A 579 -37.76 -1.20 -0.47
C GLU A 579 -37.71 -1.05 1.05
N THR A 580 -37.12 -2.05 1.74
CA THR A 580 -36.93 -2.04 3.20
C THR A 580 -35.46 -2.26 3.49
N LEU A 581 -34.83 -1.33 4.22
CA LEU A 581 -33.43 -1.45 4.66
C LEU A 581 -33.31 -2.61 5.65
N LEU A 582 -32.28 -3.42 5.46
CA LEU A 582 -31.97 -4.57 6.32
C LEU A 582 -30.58 -4.43 6.91
N ARG A 583 -30.38 -4.97 8.09
CA ARG A 583 -29.07 -5.13 8.71
C ARG A 583 -28.47 -6.47 8.33
N ALA A 584 -27.29 -6.42 7.71
CA ALA A 584 -26.42 -7.57 7.52
C ALA A 584 -25.07 -7.27 8.19
N LYS A 585 -24.41 -8.30 8.70
CA LYS A 585 -23.05 -8.18 9.23
C LYS A 585 -22.10 -7.71 8.14
N GLU A 586 -22.16 -8.35 6.99
CA GLU A 586 -21.48 -7.97 5.76
C GLU A 586 -22.46 -7.94 4.61
N VAL A 587 -22.35 -6.95 3.75
CA VAL A 587 -23.16 -6.85 2.53
C VAL A 587 -22.29 -7.34 1.37
N PRO A 588 -22.63 -8.48 0.75
CA PRO A 588 -21.81 -9.05 -0.29
C PRO A 588 -21.85 -8.23 -1.57
N LEU A 589 -20.71 -8.18 -2.27
CA LEU A 589 -20.57 -7.65 -3.62
C LEU A 589 -20.59 -8.79 -4.62
N ALA A 590 -21.01 -8.52 -5.86
CA ALA A 590 -21.00 -9.51 -6.92
C ALA A 590 -19.57 -9.96 -7.25
N VAL A 591 -19.32 -11.27 -7.18
CA VAL A 591 -18.03 -11.85 -7.57
C VAL A 591 -17.97 -12.15 -9.06
N LYS A 592 -16.77 -12.35 -9.60
CA LYS A 592 -16.54 -12.56 -11.05
C LYS A 592 -17.40 -13.67 -11.64
N THR A 593 -17.53 -14.79 -10.96
CA THR A 593 -18.31 -15.95 -11.44
C THR A 593 -19.80 -15.64 -11.56
N GLU A 594 -20.33 -14.87 -10.64
CA GLU A 594 -21.73 -14.40 -10.65
C GLU A 594 -21.93 -13.38 -11.77
N MET A 595 -20.98 -12.47 -11.98
CA MET A 595 -21.02 -11.49 -13.09
C MET A 595 -20.91 -12.11 -14.50
N MET A 596 -20.81 -13.41 -14.62
CA MET A 596 -20.98 -14.15 -15.88
C MET A 596 -22.46 -14.36 -16.26
N HIS A 597 -23.38 -14.10 -15.35
CA HIS A 597 -24.82 -14.37 -15.51
C HIS A 597 -25.64 -13.11 -15.16
N LEU A 598 -25.64 -12.13 -16.06
CA LEU A 598 -26.42 -10.90 -15.88
C LEU A 598 -27.78 -11.01 -16.56
N THR A 599 -28.82 -10.45 -15.97
CA THR A 599 -30.15 -10.34 -16.59
C THR A 599 -30.49 -8.91 -16.97
N GLY A 600 -29.81 -7.91 -16.39
CA GLY A 600 -30.01 -6.51 -16.72
C GLY A 600 -28.75 -5.67 -16.43
N VAL A 601 -28.54 -4.62 -17.27
CA VAL A 601 -27.49 -3.61 -17.05
C VAL A 601 -28.05 -2.27 -17.51
N SER A 602 -27.88 -1.21 -16.71
CA SER A 602 -28.41 0.13 -17.04
C SER A 602 -27.61 0.83 -18.14
N ALA A 603 -28.28 1.72 -18.86
CA ALA A 603 -27.67 2.62 -19.84
C ALA A 603 -27.03 3.84 -19.19
N GLU A 604 -27.60 4.26 -18.06
CA GLU A 604 -27.09 5.36 -17.27
C GLU A 604 -25.81 4.91 -16.56
N GLU A 605 -24.80 5.77 -16.56
CA GLU A 605 -23.49 5.53 -15.96
C GLU A 605 -23.23 6.47 -14.80
N THR A 606 -22.49 6.01 -13.80
CA THR A 606 -21.97 6.77 -12.67
C THR A 606 -20.46 6.79 -12.69
N VAL A 607 -19.85 7.79 -12.05
CA VAL A 607 -18.42 7.91 -11.85
C VAL A 607 -18.12 7.70 -10.36
N SER A 608 -17.25 6.75 -10.06
CA SER A 608 -16.70 6.52 -8.74
C SER A 608 -15.20 6.80 -8.75
N ASN A 609 -14.76 7.78 -7.99
CA ASN A 609 -13.36 8.14 -7.77
C ASN A 609 -12.87 7.47 -6.49
N ILE A 610 -11.97 6.50 -6.62
CA ILE A 610 -11.51 5.64 -5.52
C ILE A 610 -9.99 5.53 -5.45
N LEU A 611 -9.49 5.04 -4.32
CA LEU A 611 -8.14 4.46 -4.25
C LEU A 611 -8.25 2.95 -4.44
N LEU A 612 -7.61 2.44 -5.47
CA LEU A 612 -7.51 1.01 -5.75
C LEU A 612 -6.02 0.60 -5.73
N ASP A 613 -5.67 -0.35 -4.87
CA ASP A 613 -4.27 -0.76 -4.65
C ASP A 613 -3.34 0.46 -4.39
N ASN A 614 -3.81 1.43 -3.59
CA ASN A 614 -3.14 2.71 -3.25
C ASN A 614 -2.88 3.65 -4.45
N ASN A 615 -3.61 3.49 -5.55
CA ASN A 615 -3.57 4.42 -6.68
C ASN A 615 -4.93 5.08 -6.90
N LYS A 616 -4.92 6.34 -7.30
CA LYS A 616 -6.12 7.05 -7.75
C LYS A 616 -6.66 6.42 -9.03
N VAL A 617 -7.91 6.01 -8.99
CA VAL A 617 -8.61 5.38 -10.11
C VAL A 617 -9.99 5.99 -10.26
N SER A 618 -10.40 6.24 -11.50
CA SER A 618 -11.77 6.65 -11.82
C SER A 618 -12.48 5.52 -12.53
N LEU A 619 -13.59 5.07 -11.95
CA LEU A 619 -14.43 4.02 -12.52
C LEU A 619 -15.71 4.64 -13.08
N ILE A 620 -15.94 4.45 -14.37
CA ILE A 620 -17.19 4.80 -15.05
C ILE A 620 -17.95 3.50 -15.23
N CYS A 621 -19.02 3.29 -14.47
CA CYS A 621 -19.76 2.03 -14.46
C CYS A 621 -21.25 2.25 -14.75
N PRO A 622 -21.98 1.24 -15.26
CA PRO A 622 -23.43 1.29 -15.30
C PRO A 622 -23.98 1.60 -13.91
N LYS A 623 -24.99 2.45 -13.85
CA LYS A 623 -25.62 2.84 -12.58
C LYS A 623 -26.25 1.65 -11.86
N SER A 624 -26.64 0.60 -12.60
CA SER A 624 -27.14 -0.61 -12.00
C SER A 624 -26.88 -1.85 -12.88
N MET A 625 -26.75 -3.01 -12.21
CA MET A 625 -26.71 -4.32 -12.84
C MET A 625 -27.53 -5.33 -12.03
N ILE A 626 -28.19 -6.26 -12.72
CA ILE A 626 -28.88 -7.39 -12.10
C ILE A 626 -28.08 -8.64 -12.39
N VAL A 627 -27.66 -9.29 -11.34
CA VAL A 627 -26.96 -10.57 -11.37
C VAL A 627 -27.96 -11.65 -11.01
N ASP A 628 -27.98 -12.71 -11.82
CA ASP A 628 -28.87 -13.84 -11.59
C ASP A 628 -28.21 -14.85 -10.65
N ASN A 629 -29.02 -15.56 -9.87
CA ASN A 629 -28.61 -16.70 -9.06
C ASN A 629 -27.46 -16.41 -8.05
N ILE A 630 -27.60 -15.32 -7.30
CA ILE A 630 -26.68 -15.07 -6.17
C ILE A 630 -27.17 -15.85 -4.95
N GLU A 631 -26.23 -16.49 -4.28
CA GLU A 631 -26.47 -17.17 -3.01
C GLU A 631 -25.88 -16.34 -1.87
N PHE A 632 -26.75 -15.88 -0.95
CA PHE A 632 -26.35 -15.25 0.29
C PHE A 632 -26.64 -16.19 1.47
N ASN A 633 -25.61 -16.43 2.25
CA ASN A 633 -25.73 -17.08 3.55
C ASN A 633 -25.33 -16.07 4.62
N PHE A 634 -26.32 -15.42 5.23
CA PHE A 634 -26.07 -14.41 6.23
C PHE A 634 -25.80 -15.07 7.58
N GLU A 635 -24.68 -14.73 8.21
CA GLU A 635 -24.42 -15.12 9.59
C GLU A 635 -25.38 -14.38 10.51
N THR A 636 -25.95 -15.12 11.47
CA THR A 636 -26.79 -14.54 12.53
C THR A 636 -25.95 -13.57 13.36
N PRO A 637 -26.34 -12.29 13.50
CA PRO A 637 -25.62 -11.35 14.35
C PRO A 637 -25.63 -11.82 15.80
N VAL A 638 -24.51 -11.71 16.51
CA VAL A 638 -24.47 -11.95 17.95
C VAL A 638 -25.29 -10.85 18.62
N SER A 639 -26.40 -11.20 19.23
CA SER A 639 -27.23 -10.28 20.01
C SER A 639 -26.44 -9.77 21.21
N LEU A 640 -26.17 -8.47 21.24
CA LEU A 640 -25.63 -7.77 22.41
C LEU A 640 -26.80 -7.22 23.22
N GLN A 641 -26.64 -7.16 24.55
CA GLN A 641 -27.69 -6.58 25.39
C GLN A 641 -27.84 -5.06 25.06
N PRO A 642 -29.08 -4.55 25.03
CA PRO A 642 -29.32 -3.11 24.84
C PRO A 642 -28.65 -2.30 25.96
N PHE A 643 -28.52 -0.99 25.75
CA PHE A 643 -27.99 -0.11 26.79
C PHE A 643 -28.83 -0.22 28.06
N ALA A 644 -28.16 -0.42 29.20
CA ALA A 644 -28.80 -0.51 30.50
C ALA A 644 -29.43 0.82 30.97
N VAL A 645 -28.98 1.93 30.37
CA VAL A 645 -29.45 3.30 30.63
C VAL A 645 -29.89 3.91 29.32
N ALA A 646 -31.00 4.64 29.31
CA ALA A 646 -31.51 5.35 28.14
C ALA A 646 -30.48 6.38 27.65
N ASN A 647 -30.51 6.67 26.34
CA ASN A 647 -29.67 7.72 25.75
C ASN A 647 -29.98 9.07 26.45
N PRO A 648 -28.97 9.80 26.95
CA PRO A 648 -29.19 11.09 27.64
C PRO A 648 -29.88 12.15 26.77
N ASN A 649 -29.92 11.95 25.45
CA ASN A 649 -30.58 12.85 24.50
C ASN A 649 -32.00 12.39 24.09
N ASP A 650 -32.45 11.21 24.50
CA ASP A 650 -33.84 10.79 24.30
C ASP A 650 -34.74 11.54 25.31
N LYS A 651 -35.39 12.58 24.83
CA LYS A 651 -36.43 13.30 25.59
C LYS A 651 -37.81 12.81 25.23
#